data_ab50f2ccea2a940fba9d44ecc1c1be0d
#
_entry.id   ab50f2ccea2a940fba9d44ecc1c1be0d
#
_cell.length_a   1.000
_cell.length_b   1.000
_cell.length_c   1.000
_cell.angle_alpha   90.00
_cell.angle_beta   90.00
_cell.angle_gamma   90.00
#
_symmetry.space_group_name_H-M   'P 1'
#
loop_
_entity.id
_entity.type
_entity.pdbx_description
1 polymer ?
#
loop_
_entity_poly.entity_id
_entity_poly.type
_entity_poly.pdbx_seq_one_letter_code
_entity_poly.pdbx_strand_id
1 'polypeptide(L)'
;MAFCRTVGGASDSGTFRKVLLTTTSLVIAAVAPLGIAHAQEARSDATAAQEGEGEAILVTGYRASIQQALRQKRDANAIVEVITAEDIGKFPDKNVADALQRVPGVVITRDGGEGKTVSVRGLQAGLTLTQLNGNYIASSETNDEATRSFNYVLLPSNMLSSAELYKTPEARIDEGGIGGTVILKTRRPLDLPAWSGFVTAEGTYSDTSAKVDPQLSGMISWRNEAETVGFLVGTTWQRRTNRSMEVSTESWNWYSDNNARSAVDVNGKALDPQPSKWWGGSGFNDQNGKHYSDFFLPTSVNFAVRDEQRERLGIQATAQLKPFHNLTMTANYFRFDLKGDYALNMLKIPEWNLARVSWDGNYGGGRLLNGLTLDPSGTIATGAEYRKLAGRTYYCNEAEAAAGGKPSGGWGPDDCTIPTPQLSGGYSREKALSQTVDFSVDWESGPWRATLVGGRTWSEGGPSLNFRMSAKPRRFVNGAWQMGNGLSAWNLTGTPSATFSPDLQDNLRAGIAEIDLGSTDSSWKETSISQNYVQADFTRLFESPWLQSIQAGVKYRDGKVHRNTGNTLWYCPGTTTRYQNGCDAQASVARPEYFYAKALGHIEGGFNANVFPGIDFPAYLAQLKARYGDAVRYEEPDFIYNVGEKILSGYTQLNFKADRIRGNIGLRVARTKQHAASTDAIERFLDYFVDGPGGTPQPCTTEPGCESGFLKNEVKEKTFELNTLDKTYTDFLPSLNYAVDLTDRLVLRGAVSKVISRTGYTDIAFPGALNFVSQEYSSDRSAAGGSTDPGWSGSGSNKDLKPFEAWQYDVGLEWYFHPGSVVGVGLFRKDVKNFIVPVTRDQQLTIGGNTVTVRNFSTSANGRNGVSKGIELYAQHTLDFGLGFQANFTYNDTNMAAVILDGKEIARSPLVGSAKTQLNATVFYESDKFLARASYNRRGELVGGLHNGLSIYSEPYQQVDLNVAYNITKQLVLSASVLNLTKEEQRAHLGKDTKARLWTNNYSGRIVYGGVTYKF
;
A
#
# COMPACT_ATOMS: atom_id res chain seq x y z
N MET A 1 -35.17 19.43 17.99
CA MET A 1 -34.95 20.39 19.10
C MET A 1 -33.59 20.17 19.69
N ALA A 2 -32.80 21.20 19.57
CA ALA A 2 -31.55 21.54 20.20
C ALA A 2 -30.76 20.52 21.01
N PHE A 3 -29.54 20.23 20.52
CA PHE A 3 -28.32 20.33 21.34
C PHE A 3 -27.13 20.56 20.41
N CYS A 4 -26.90 21.84 20.09
CA CYS A 4 -25.66 22.32 19.50
C CYS A 4 -24.70 22.60 20.68
N ARG A 5 -23.63 21.86 20.86
CA ARG A 5 -22.49 22.27 21.68
C ARG A 5 -21.28 22.40 20.76
N THR A 6 -20.99 23.63 20.46
CA THR A 6 -19.72 24.12 19.96
C THR A 6 -18.60 23.68 20.91
N VAL A 7 -17.71 22.87 20.43
CA VAL A 7 -16.39 22.68 21.04
C VAL A 7 -15.39 23.38 20.15
N GLY A 8 -14.99 24.58 20.58
CA GLY A 8 -13.90 25.33 19.99
C GLY A 8 -12.60 24.56 20.13
N GLY A 9 -11.97 24.28 18.99
CA GLY A 9 -10.63 23.70 18.93
C GLY A 9 -9.58 24.69 19.45
N ALA A 10 -9.18 24.53 20.68
CA ALA A 10 -7.92 25.09 21.17
C ALA A 10 -6.86 24.00 21.00
N SER A 11 -5.92 24.25 20.08
CA SER A 11 -4.70 23.43 19.96
C SER A 11 -3.92 23.49 21.27
N ASP A 12 -3.92 22.41 22.01
CA ASP A 12 -3.21 22.31 23.28
C ASP A 12 -1.69 22.15 23.05
N SER A 13 -1.04 23.29 22.76
CA SER A 13 0.42 23.39 22.74
C SER A 13 1.05 23.27 24.14
N GLY A 14 0.22 23.18 25.18
CA GLY A 14 0.67 23.11 26.57
C GLY A 14 1.17 21.73 27.01
N THR A 15 0.63 20.66 26.44
CA THR A 15 1.02 19.28 26.82
C THR A 15 2.41 18.89 26.30
N PHE A 16 2.81 19.42 25.14
CA PHE A 16 4.14 19.14 24.58
C PHE A 16 5.25 19.84 25.39
N ARG A 17 4.98 21.03 25.91
CA ARG A 17 5.93 21.75 26.78
C ARG A 17 6.10 21.09 28.17
N LYS A 18 5.01 20.49 28.71
CA LYS A 18 5.06 19.79 30.02
C LYS A 18 5.77 18.43 29.92
N VAL A 19 5.61 17.68 28.82
CA VAL A 19 6.31 16.40 28.61
C VAL A 19 7.81 16.62 28.39
N LEU A 20 8.21 17.68 27.65
CA LEU A 20 9.63 17.98 27.45
C LEU A 20 10.32 18.49 28.74
N LEU A 21 9.63 19.28 29.55
CA LEU A 21 10.16 19.77 30.83
C LEU A 21 10.25 18.69 31.92
N THR A 22 9.33 17.71 31.95
CA THR A 22 9.39 16.58 32.89
C THR A 22 10.46 15.56 32.51
N THR A 23 10.71 15.29 31.24
CA THR A 23 11.80 14.40 30.80
C THR A 23 13.17 15.04 30.96
N THR A 24 13.28 16.35 30.70
CA THR A 24 14.55 17.08 30.95
C THR A 24 14.88 17.20 32.44
N SER A 25 13.88 17.36 33.30
CA SER A 25 14.09 17.41 34.75
C SER A 25 14.52 16.07 35.35
N LEU A 26 14.11 14.93 34.77
CA LEU A 26 14.56 13.61 35.25
C LEU A 26 16.01 13.31 34.84
N VAL A 27 16.48 13.82 33.67
CA VAL A 27 17.86 13.65 33.22
C VAL A 27 18.81 14.57 34.00
N ILE A 28 18.35 15.75 34.42
CA ILE A 28 19.17 16.71 35.20
C ILE A 28 19.26 16.33 36.69
N ALA A 29 18.25 15.67 37.26
CA ALA A 29 18.24 15.21 38.64
C ALA A 29 19.18 14.00 38.93
N ALA A 30 19.60 13.27 37.86
CA ALA A 30 20.55 12.14 38.00
C ALA A 30 22.04 12.54 37.99
N VAL A 31 22.34 13.82 37.81
CA VAL A 31 23.74 14.37 37.76
C VAL A 31 23.96 15.31 38.95
N ALA A 32 23.69 14.89 40.18
CA ALA A 32 24.22 15.58 41.38
C ALA A 32 25.51 14.87 41.84
N PRO A 33 26.52 15.57 42.27
CA PRO A 33 27.89 15.07 42.32
C PRO A 33 28.13 14.14 43.52
N LEU A 34 28.57 12.90 43.24
CA LEU A 34 29.25 12.05 44.21
C LEU A 34 30.76 12.28 44.07
N GLY A 35 31.33 12.58 45.18
CA GLY A 35 32.67 13.12 45.38
C GLY A 35 33.81 12.28 44.81
N ILE A 36 34.82 13.00 44.38
CA ILE A 36 36.09 12.52 43.90
C ILE A 36 36.83 11.83 45.06
N ALA A 37 37.11 10.53 44.90
CA ALA A 37 38.14 9.87 45.71
C ALA A 37 39.22 9.39 44.73
N HIS A 38 40.41 9.96 44.86
CA HIS A 38 41.62 9.52 44.22
C HIS A 38 41.99 8.13 44.70
N ALA A 39 42.28 7.21 43.81
CA ALA A 39 43.05 6.02 44.11
C ALA A 39 44.09 5.78 43.03
N GLN A 40 45.30 5.59 43.49
CA GLN A 40 46.57 5.51 42.84
C GLN A 40 46.77 4.22 42.03
N GLU A 41 47.60 4.34 41.01
CA GLU A 41 48.10 3.28 40.10
C GLU A 41 48.68 2.05 40.83
N ALA A 42 48.37 0.87 40.31
CA ALA A 42 49.21 -0.32 40.41
C ALA A 42 49.23 -1.01 39.05
N ARG A 43 50.39 -0.93 38.39
CA ARG A 43 50.76 -1.78 37.24
C ARG A 43 50.90 -3.21 37.69
N SER A 44 50.30 -4.16 36.97
CA SER A 44 50.84 -5.50 36.86
C SER A 44 50.52 -6.08 35.49
N ASP A 45 51.62 -6.47 34.80
CA ASP A 45 51.63 -7.20 33.54
C ASP A 45 50.93 -8.54 33.67
N ALA A 46 49.97 -8.76 32.78
CA ALA A 46 49.55 -10.13 32.42
C ALA A 46 49.11 -10.15 30.96
N THR A 47 50.02 -10.59 30.11
CA THR A 47 49.79 -11.06 28.76
C THR A 47 48.90 -12.28 28.80
N ALA A 48 47.66 -12.20 28.33
CA ALA A 48 46.87 -13.35 27.91
C ALA A 48 45.81 -12.91 26.89
N ALA A 49 45.99 -13.42 25.69
CA ALA A 49 45.04 -13.69 24.63
C ALA A 49 43.80 -12.76 24.52
N GLN A 50 43.94 -11.70 23.77
CA GLN A 50 42.84 -10.92 23.18
C GLN A 50 42.30 -11.66 21.95
N GLU A 51 41.26 -12.45 22.11
CA GLU A 51 40.41 -12.81 21.01
C GLU A 51 39.41 -11.66 20.80
N GLY A 52 39.60 -10.98 19.73
CA GLY A 52 38.87 -10.07 18.89
C GLY A 52 37.48 -9.58 19.34
N GLU A 53 37.39 -8.55 20.15
CA GLU A 53 36.31 -7.55 19.98
C GLU A 53 36.63 -6.77 18.72
N GLY A 54 35.72 -6.95 17.71
CA GLY A 54 35.89 -6.30 16.43
C GLY A 54 35.86 -4.77 16.61
N GLU A 55 36.97 -4.12 16.41
CA GLU A 55 37.00 -2.70 16.07
C GLU A 55 35.86 -2.45 15.07
N ALA A 56 35.01 -1.46 15.36
CA ALA A 56 34.02 -0.94 14.41
C ALA A 56 34.82 -0.37 13.23
N ILE A 57 35.20 -1.26 12.30
CA ILE A 57 35.90 -0.90 11.08
C ILE A 57 34.97 0.00 10.33
N LEU A 58 35.31 1.27 10.20
CA LEU A 58 34.63 2.17 9.29
C LEU A 58 34.82 1.59 7.88
N VAL A 59 33.80 0.81 7.45
CA VAL A 59 33.81 0.09 6.18
C VAL A 59 33.79 1.14 5.07
N THR A 60 34.89 1.34 4.39
CA THR A 60 35.02 2.24 3.25
C THR A 60 34.99 1.42 1.96
N GLY A 61 33.89 1.48 1.24
CA GLY A 61 33.71 0.83 -0.07
C GLY A 61 32.68 -0.30 -0.10
N TYR A 62 32.20 -0.57 -1.28
CA TYR A 62 31.14 -1.56 -1.54
C TYR A 62 31.60 -3.00 -1.25
N ARG A 63 32.83 -3.33 -1.66
CA ARG A 63 33.43 -4.66 -1.41
C ARG A 63 33.56 -4.96 0.10
N ALA A 64 34.05 -3.99 0.87
CA ALA A 64 34.19 -4.14 2.31
C ALA A 64 32.83 -4.29 3.01
N SER A 65 31.82 -3.54 2.55
CA SER A 65 30.42 -3.65 2.98
C SER A 65 29.86 -5.07 2.75
N ILE A 66 30.04 -5.62 1.57
CA ILE A 66 29.64 -7.00 1.19
C ILE A 66 30.36 -8.04 2.09
N GLN A 67 31.64 -7.87 2.33
CA GLN A 67 32.41 -8.79 3.18
C GLN A 67 31.92 -8.78 4.62
N GLN A 68 31.62 -7.57 5.15
CA GLN A 68 31.06 -7.43 6.50
C GLN A 68 29.67 -8.07 6.61
N ALA A 69 28.79 -7.83 5.64
CA ALA A 69 27.47 -8.45 5.59
C ALA A 69 27.55 -9.98 5.55
N LEU A 70 28.47 -10.55 4.76
CA LEU A 70 28.71 -11.99 4.70
C LEU A 70 29.27 -12.56 6.00
N ARG A 71 30.18 -11.85 6.71
CA ARG A 71 30.65 -12.29 8.02
C ARG A 71 29.51 -12.36 9.02
N GLN A 72 28.70 -11.28 9.12
CA GLN A 72 27.54 -11.26 10.01
C GLN A 72 26.55 -12.39 9.68
N LYS A 73 26.28 -12.63 8.39
CA LYS A 73 25.44 -13.75 7.95
C LYS A 73 26.06 -15.10 8.36
N ARG A 74 27.36 -15.30 8.14
CA ARG A 74 28.06 -16.55 8.49
C ARG A 74 28.02 -16.82 9.98
N ASP A 75 28.23 -15.81 10.83
CA ASP A 75 28.36 -15.95 12.27
C ASP A 75 27.00 -16.06 12.98
N ALA A 76 25.91 -15.67 12.32
CA ALA A 76 24.56 -15.75 12.86
C ALA A 76 24.12 -17.21 13.08
N ASN A 77 23.33 -17.45 14.15
CA ASN A 77 22.71 -18.74 14.42
C ASN A 77 21.44 -18.96 13.56
N ALA A 78 20.64 -17.90 13.37
CA ALA A 78 19.45 -17.91 12.52
C ALA A 78 19.82 -17.73 11.04
N ILE A 79 18.87 -18.03 10.14
CA ILE A 79 18.98 -17.70 8.73
C ILE A 79 18.64 -16.23 8.56
N VAL A 80 19.66 -15.39 8.40
CA VAL A 80 19.55 -13.95 8.28
C VAL A 80 20.28 -13.46 7.03
N GLU A 81 19.71 -12.44 6.41
CA GLU A 81 20.35 -11.66 5.35
C GLU A 81 20.66 -10.26 5.88
N VAL A 82 21.85 -9.76 5.55
CA VAL A 82 22.33 -8.47 6.06
C VAL A 82 22.70 -7.58 4.89
N ILE A 83 22.24 -6.34 4.95
CA ILE A 83 22.61 -5.26 4.02
C ILE A 83 23.18 -4.11 4.87
N THR A 84 24.39 -3.67 4.57
CA THR A 84 25.05 -2.62 5.34
C THR A 84 24.91 -1.23 4.72
N ALA A 85 25.24 -0.18 5.47
CA ALA A 85 25.01 1.22 5.11
C ALA A 85 25.65 1.67 3.79
N GLU A 86 26.85 1.17 3.48
CA GLU A 86 27.54 1.50 2.23
C GLU A 86 26.76 0.97 1.02
N ASP A 87 26.07 -0.16 1.19
CA ASP A 87 25.21 -0.75 0.19
C ASP A 87 23.85 -0.03 0.09
N ILE A 88 23.35 0.53 1.19
CA ILE A 88 22.08 1.24 1.24
C ILE A 88 22.20 2.72 0.83
N GLY A 89 23.29 3.40 1.18
CA GLY A 89 23.38 4.87 1.11
C GLY A 89 24.11 5.45 -0.10
N LYS A 90 24.98 4.69 -0.78
CA LYS A 90 25.77 5.14 -1.93
C LYS A 90 25.12 4.85 -3.29
N PHE A 91 24.04 4.08 -3.33
CA PHE A 91 23.45 3.56 -4.55
C PHE A 91 22.05 4.15 -4.85
N PRO A 92 21.52 3.89 -6.06
CA PRO A 92 20.18 4.35 -6.47
C PRO A 92 19.06 3.83 -5.56
N ASP A 93 19.36 2.89 -4.66
CA ASP A 93 18.42 2.44 -3.65
C ASP A 93 18.14 3.55 -2.64
N LYS A 94 17.41 4.55 -3.10
CA LYS A 94 16.98 5.68 -2.27
C LYS A 94 16.01 5.27 -1.18
N ASN A 95 15.56 4.03 -1.25
CA ASN A 95 14.57 3.43 -0.39
C ASN A 95 15.08 2.04 0.07
N VAL A 96 14.84 1.73 1.33
CA VAL A 96 15.27 0.47 1.95
C VAL A 96 14.60 -0.75 1.32
N ALA A 97 13.33 -0.63 0.85
CA ALA A 97 12.65 -1.72 0.17
C ALA A 97 13.33 -2.10 -1.16
N ASP A 98 13.82 -1.11 -1.91
CA ASP A 98 14.59 -1.35 -3.14
C ASP A 98 15.89 -2.10 -2.85
N ALA A 99 16.58 -1.78 -1.75
CA ALA A 99 17.74 -2.54 -1.30
C ALA A 99 17.39 -3.98 -0.90
N LEU A 100 16.29 -4.15 -0.14
CA LEU A 100 15.81 -5.46 0.30
C LEU A 100 15.34 -6.35 -0.87
N GLN A 101 14.93 -5.78 -2.01
CA GLN A 101 14.54 -6.54 -3.20
C GLN A 101 15.64 -7.48 -3.70
N ARG A 102 16.92 -7.13 -3.45
CA ARG A 102 18.08 -7.97 -3.84
C ARG A 102 18.29 -9.18 -2.95
N VAL A 103 17.59 -9.27 -1.85
CA VAL A 103 17.65 -10.42 -0.94
C VAL A 103 16.85 -11.59 -1.51
N PRO A 104 17.37 -12.85 -1.47
CA PRO A 104 16.64 -14.02 -1.92
C PRO A 104 15.26 -14.13 -1.25
N GLY A 105 14.20 -14.38 -2.03
CA GLY A 105 12.84 -14.57 -1.54
C GLY A 105 12.09 -13.29 -1.17
N VAL A 106 12.64 -12.11 -1.45
CA VAL A 106 12.00 -10.82 -1.18
C VAL A 106 11.38 -10.24 -2.44
N VAL A 107 10.10 -9.89 -2.36
CA VAL A 107 9.33 -9.18 -3.39
C VAL A 107 8.85 -7.87 -2.80
N ILE A 108 8.90 -6.78 -3.58
CA ILE A 108 8.40 -5.48 -3.16
C ILE A 108 7.20 -5.04 -4.01
N THR A 109 6.31 -4.26 -3.41
CA THR A 109 5.37 -3.44 -4.16
C THR A 109 5.96 -2.06 -4.40
N ARG A 110 5.50 -1.37 -5.44
CA ARG A 110 5.98 -0.03 -5.79
C ARG A 110 4.82 0.96 -5.86
N ASP A 111 5.09 2.21 -5.49
CA ASP A 111 4.18 3.33 -5.64
C ASP A 111 4.94 4.51 -6.25
N GLY A 112 4.46 5.02 -7.39
CA GLY A 112 5.15 6.06 -8.13
C GLY A 112 6.59 5.70 -8.54
N GLY A 113 6.90 4.39 -8.72
CA GLY A 113 8.22 3.86 -9.06
C GLY A 113 9.16 3.63 -7.86
N GLU A 114 8.77 3.95 -6.62
CA GLU A 114 9.53 3.66 -5.38
C GLU A 114 9.02 2.39 -4.67
N GLY A 115 9.93 1.65 -4.03
CA GLY A 115 9.58 0.50 -3.20
C GLY A 115 8.72 0.91 -1.99
N LYS A 116 7.54 0.32 -1.84
CA LYS A 116 6.58 0.68 -0.79
C LYS A 116 6.51 -0.35 0.33
N THR A 117 6.30 -1.61 0.01
CA THR A 117 6.16 -2.68 1.00
C THR A 117 7.04 -3.88 0.66
N VAL A 118 7.33 -4.71 1.65
CA VAL A 118 8.20 -5.88 1.52
C VAL A 118 7.44 -7.15 1.86
N SER A 119 7.41 -8.08 0.93
CA SER A 119 6.86 -9.44 1.07
C SER A 119 7.99 -10.46 1.06
N VAL A 120 7.93 -11.48 1.90
CA VAL A 120 9.00 -12.48 2.04
C VAL A 120 8.45 -13.88 1.78
N ARG A 121 9.13 -14.63 0.88
CA ARG A 121 8.81 -16.05 0.59
C ARG A 121 7.34 -16.27 0.21
N GLY A 122 6.79 -15.36 -0.59
CA GLY A 122 5.43 -15.43 -1.11
C GLY A 122 4.30 -15.17 -0.11
N LEU A 123 4.62 -14.62 1.05
CA LEU A 123 3.64 -14.18 2.04
C LEU A 123 3.44 -12.66 1.92
N GLN A 124 2.19 -12.21 2.04
CA GLN A 124 1.83 -10.80 1.91
C GLN A 124 2.58 -9.88 2.89
N ALA A 125 2.77 -8.62 2.52
CA ALA A 125 3.58 -7.66 3.28
C ALA A 125 3.11 -7.44 4.74
N GLY A 126 1.81 -7.55 5.01
CA GLY A 126 1.26 -7.47 6.38
C GLY A 126 1.71 -8.61 7.32
N LEU A 127 2.32 -9.68 6.77
CA LEU A 127 2.91 -10.79 7.54
C LEU A 127 4.43 -10.63 7.74
N THR A 128 5.03 -9.51 7.29
CA THR A 128 6.43 -9.14 7.49
C THR A 128 6.51 -8.07 8.57
N LEU A 129 7.22 -8.34 9.66
CA LEU A 129 7.42 -7.37 10.74
C LEU A 129 8.62 -6.47 10.42
N THR A 130 8.47 -5.15 10.58
CA THR A 130 9.57 -4.20 10.50
C THR A 130 9.82 -3.55 11.85
N GLN A 131 11.07 -3.51 12.27
CA GLN A 131 11.52 -2.93 13.53
C GLN A 131 12.64 -1.91 13.28
N LEU A 132 12.69 -0.86 14.09
CA LEU A 132 13.80 0.09 14.17
C LEU A 132 14.54 -0.16 15.49
N ASN A 133 15.85 -0.47 15.41
CA ASN A 133 16.67 -0.81 16.56
C ASN A 133 16.07 -1.93 17.44
N GLY A 134 15.35 -2.91 16.83
CA GLY A 134 14.74 -4.05 17.54
C GLY A 134 13.36 -3.77 18.14
N ASN A 135 12.78 -2.59 17.91
CA ASN A 135 11.43 -2.23 18.40
C ASN A 135 10.51 -1.89 17.25
N TYR A 136 9.21 -2.13 17.43
CA TYR A 136 8.17 -1.78 16.46
C TYR A 136 8.24 -0.29 16.12
N ILE A 137 8.10 0.03 14.85
CA ILE A 137 7.97 1.39 14.33
C ILE A 137 6.57 1.59 13.77
N ALA A 138 5.84 2.57 14.28
CA ALA A 138 4.52 2.93 13.77
C ALA A 138 4.64 3.53 12.38
N SER A 139 3.78 3.08 11.47
CA SER A 139 3.75 3.54 10.08
C SER A 139 2.31 3.64 9.61
N SER A 140 1.92 4.78 9.08
CA SER A 140 0.62 5.00 8.45
C SER A 140 0.78 5.15 6.94
N GLU A 141 -0.25 4.76 6.21
CA GLU A 141 -0.34 4.98 4.78
C GLU A 141 -0.78 6.43 4.48
N THR A 142 -0.40 6.92 3.30
CA THR A 142 -0.81 8.26 2.86
C THR A 142 -2.25 8.29 2.36
N ASN A 143 -2.79 7.14 1.91
CA ASN A 143 -4.03 7.04 1.16
C ASN A 143 -5.23 6.52 1.93
N ASP A 144 -5.08 5.92 3.13
CA ASP A 144 -6.22 5.77 4.05
C ASP A 144 -6.29 4.55 4.99
N GLU A 145 -5.61 3.46 4.74
CA GLU A 145 -5.84 2.24 5.52
C GLU A 145 -4.80 2.01 6.61
N ALA A 146 -5.29 1.65 7.81
CA ALA A 146 -4.41 1.13 8.83
C ALA A 146 -3.95 -0.27 8.44
N THR A 147 -2.68 -0.42 8.11
CA THR A 147 -2.07 -1.71 7.77
C THR A 147 -1.04 -2.13 8.81
N ARG A 148 -0.70 -3.43 8.83
CA ARG A 148 0.42 -3.93 9.64
C ARG A 148 1.74 -3.91 8.88
N SER A 149 1.70 -3.64 7.57
CA SER A 149 2.90 -3.46 6.75
C SER A 149 3.56 -2.12 7.03
N PHE A 150 4.89 -2.09 6.99
CA PHE A 150 5.63 -0.84 7.09
C PHE A 150 5.69 -0.15 5.73
N ASN A 151 5.42 1.15 5.70
CA ASN A 151 5.55 1.99 4.51
C ASN A 151 7.01 2.48 4.37
N TYR A 152 7.81 1.77 3.57
CA TYR A 152 9.22 2.10 3.37
C TYR A 152 9.45 3.42 2.61
N VAL A 153 8.43 3.98 1.96
CA VAL A 153 8.52 5.30 1.34
C VAL A 153 8.79 6.40 2.38
N LEU A 154 8.39 6.20 3.64
CA LEU A 154 8.66 7.13 4.74
C LEU A 154 10.14 7.25 5.10
N LEU A 155 10.92 6.17 4.97
CA LEU A 155 12.24 6.06 5.57
C LEU A 155 13.37 6.36 4.59
N PRO A 156 14.13 7.46 4.76
CA PRO A 156 15.34 7.72 3.99
C PRO A 156 16.44 6.68 4.31
N SER A 157 16.99 6.06 3.27
CA SER A 157 17.97 4.97 3.41
C SER A 157 19.30 5.40 4.05
N ASN A 158 19.70 6.67 3.90
CA ASN A 158 20.98 7.21 4.40
C ASN A 158 21.07 7.38 5.94
N MET A 159 19.95 7.21 6.66
CA MET A 159 19.92 7.25 8.13
C MET A 159 20.29 5.93 8.79
N LEU A 160 20.30 4.84 8.02
CA LEU A 160 20.56 3.49 8.53
C LEU A 160 22.05 3.16 8.55
N SER A 161 22.45 2.29 9.47
CA SER A 161 23.75 1.60 9.47
C SER A 161 23.65 0.22 8.80
N SER A 162 22.53 -0.48 8.98
CA SER A 162 22.25 -1.78 8.33
C SER A 162 20.76 -2.10 8.33
N ALA A 163 20.39 -3.04 7.49
CA ALA A 163 19.10 -3.71 7.51
C ALA A 163 19.33 -5.23 7.56
N GLU A 164 18.73 -5.89 8.54
CA GLU A 164 18.81 -7.33 8.75
C GLU A 164 17.45 -7.96 8.51
N LEU A 165 17.36 -8.95 7.62
CA LEU A 165 16.16 -9.73 7.41
C LEU A 165 16.33 -11.11 8.03
N TYR A 166 15.69 -11.34 9.15
CA TYR A 166 15.56 -12.64 9.79
C TYR A 166 14.48 -13.45 9.08
N LYS A 167 14.88 -14.48 8.34
CA LYS A 167 13.97 -15.43 7.67
C LYS A 167 13.48 -16.52 8.64
N THR A 168 14.26 -16.79 9.67
CA THR A 168 13.90 -17.67 10.80
C THR A 168 13.96 -16.90 12.11
N PRO A 169 12.98 -17.06 13.01
CA PRO A 169 12.93 -16.30 14.26
C PRO A 169 13.91 -16.82 15.29
N GLU A 170 14.31 -15.96 16.18
CA GLU A 170 14.91 -16.28 17.48
C GLU A 170 13.94 -15.86 18.59
N ALA A 171 13.94 -16.55 19.73
CA ALA A 171 12.99 -16.26 20.81
C ALA A 171 13.09 -14.83 21.35
N ARG A 172 14.27 -14.18 21.26
CA ARG A 172 14.51 -12.78 21.64
C ARG A 172 13.86 -11.75 20.71
N ILE A 173 13.52 -12.14 19.46
CA ILE A 173 12.88 -11.26 18.46
C ILE A 173 11.39 -11.25 18.71
N ASP A 174 10.74 -10.09 18.55
CA ASP A 174 9.29 -9.96 18.70
C ASP A 174 8.52 -10.81 17.71
N GLU A 175 7.42 -11.36 18.18
CA GLU A 175 6.45 -12.07 17.35
C GLU A 175 5.69 -11.10 16.43
N GLY A 176 5.26 -11.59 15.25
CA GLY A 176 4.50 -10.82 14.27
C GLY A 176 5.00 -10.98 12.82
N GLY A 177 6.13 -11.64 12.62
CA GLY A 177 6.77 -11.81 11.31
C GLY A 177 6.71 -13.24 10.77
N ILE A 178 5.54 -13.76 10.35
CA ILE A 178 5.46 -15.08 9.68
C ILE A 178 6.27 -15.08 8.38
N GLY A 179 6.23 -14.00 7.60
CA GLY A 179 7.07 -13.84 6.41
C GLY A 179 8.56 -13.79 6.77
N GLY A 180 8.88 -12.96 7.73
CA GLY A 180 10.21 -12.67 8.27
C GLY A 180 10.17 -11.38 9.07
N THR A 181 11.29 -11.06 9.75
CA THR A 181 11.42 -9.81 10.50
C THR A 181 12.58 -9.00 9.93
N VAL A 182 12.28 -7.77 9.50
CA VAL A 182 13.27 -6.77 9.08
C VAL A 182 13.64 -5.92 10.28
N ILE A 183 14.91 -5.92 10.68
CA ILE A 183 15.45 -5.05 11.72
C ILE A 183 16.33 -3.99 11.07
N LEU A 184 15.88 -2.76 11.14
CA LEU A 184 16.60 -1.59 10.66
C LEU A 184 17.44 -1.04 11.81
N LYS A 185 18.75 -0.93 11.61
CA LYS A 185 19.67 -0.38 12.61
C LYS A 185 20.11 1.01 12.20
N THR A 186 20.20 1.91 13.15
CA THR A 186 20.67 3.28 12.95
C THR A 186 22.10 3.45 13.40
N ARG A 187 22.77 4.51 12.95
CA ARG A 187 24.13 4.83 13.37
C ARG A 187 24.15 5.37 14.79
N ARG A 188 25.19 5.05 15.55
CA ARG A 188 25.43 5.50 16.94
C ARG A 188 26.70 6.33 17.02
N PRO A 189 26.72 7.45 17.77
CA PRO A 189 27.86 8.36 17.75
C PRO A 189 29.13 7.76 18.37
N LEU A 190 29.06 6.91 19.40
CA LEU A 190 30.23 6.29 20.00
C LEU A 190 30.88 5.23 19.10
N ASP A 191 30.14 4.69 18.10
CA ASP A 191 30.65 3.72 17.12
C ASP A 191 31.36 4.41 15.94
N LEU A 192 31.41 5.77 15.90
CA LEU A 192 31.94 6.56 14.81
C LEU A 192 33.23 7.28 15.25
N PRO A 193 34.07 7.78 14.33
CA PRO A 193 35.20 8.63 14.65
C PRO A 193 34.79 9.87 15.46
N ALA A 194 35.79 10.50 16.16
CA ALA A 194 35.56 11.65 17.05
C ALA A 194 34.75 12.78 16.38
N TRP A 195 35.08 13.07 15.11
CA TRP A 195 34.26 13.88 14.19
C TRP A 195 34.04 13.11 12.91
N SER A 196 32.80 12.98 12.50
CA SER A 196 32.48 12.36 11.23
C SER A 196 31.14 12.88 10.70
N GLY A 197 31.05 12.97 9.39
CA GLY A 197 29.82 13.45 8.79
C GLY A 197 29.86 13.41 7.27
N PHE A 198 28.74 13.76 6.69
CA PHE A 198 28.60 13.97 5.25
C PHE A 198 27.52 14.99 4.95
N VAL A 199 27.66 15.64 3.81
CA VAL A 199 26.61 16.45 3.17
C VAL A 199 26.48 15.99 1.73
N THR A 200 25.23 15.73 1.29
CA THR A 200 24.92 15.33 -0.10
C THR A 200 23.92 16.31 -0.67
N ALA A 201 24.18 16.83 -1.87
CA ALA A 201 23.24 17.54 -2.71
C ALA A 201 23.03 16.75 -4.00
N GLU A 202 21.77 16.50 -4.34
CA GLU A 202 21.38 15.65 -5.46
C GLU A 202 20.18 16.23 -6.20
N GLY A 203 20.16 16.05 -7.53
CA GLY A 203 19.02 16.31 -8.41
C GLY A 203 18.39 15.01 -8.87
N THR A 204 17.06 14.96 -8.86
CA THR A 204 16.28 13.83 -9.37
C THR A 204 15.50 14.28 -10.59
N TYR A 205 15.68 13.60 -11.73
CA TYR A 205 14.95 13.85 -12.97
C TYR A 205 14.05 12.66 -13.31
N SER A 206 12.75 12.91 -13.53
CA SER A 206 11.81 11.92 -14.05
C SER A 206 11.52 12.22 -15.53
N ASP A 207 11.70 11.24 -16.40
CA ASP A 207 11.49 11.42 -17.86
C ASP A 207 10.01 11.59 -18.22
N THR A 208 9.09 11.12 -17.38
CA THR A 208 7.65 11.27 -17.60
C THR A 208 7.12 12.64 -17.19
N SER A 209 7.66 13.26 -16.13
CA SER A 209 7.28 14.61 -15.71
C SER A 209 8.14 15.70 -16.33
N ALA A 210 9.32 15.34 -16.86
CA ALA A 210 10.36 16.23 -17.38
C ALA A 210 10.79 17.33 -16.38
N LYS A 211 10.76 17.00 -15.06
CA LYS A 211 11.14 17.92 -13.98
C LYS A 211 12.38 17.43 -13.26
N VAL A 212 13.15 18.39 -12.77
CA VAL A 212 14.30 18.16 -11.88
C VAL A 212 13.94 18.66 -10.49
N ASP A 213 14.05 17.79 -9.51
CA ASP A 213 13.75 18.07 -8.11
C ASP A 213 14.99 17.88 -7.23
N PRO A 214 15.19 18.75 -6.21
CA PRO A 214 16.33 18.68 -5.33
C PRO A 214 16.13 17.69 -4.18
N GLN A 215 17.25 17.10 -3.76
CA GLN A 215 17.39 16.36 -2.51
C GLN A 215 18.62 16.86 -1.77
N LEU A 216 18.47 17.11 -0.48
CA LEU A 216 19.56 17.49 0.43
C LEU A 216 19.58 16.51 1.59
N SER A 217 20.75 16.01 1.94
CA SER A 217 20.91 15.16 3.12
C SER A 217 22.24 15.42 3.79
N GLY A 218 22.28 15.21 5.10
CA GLY A 218 23.50 15.37 5.86
C GLY A 218 23.43 14.69 7.21
N MET A 219 24.57 14.38 7.75
CA MET A 219 24.74 13.83 9.08
C MET A 219 26.03 14.42 9.67
N ILE A 220 25.98 14.75 10.94
CA ILE A 220 27.14 15.10 11.74
C ILE A 220 27.11 14.27 13.01
N SER A 221 28.25 13.70 13.35
CA SER A 221 28.46 12.94 14.56
C SER A 221 29.72 13.47 15.28
N TRP A 222 29.61 13.59 16.58
CA TRP A 222 30.67 13.95 17.45
C TRP A 222 30.74 13.06 18.68
N ARG A 223 31.92 12.64 19.07
CA ARG A 223 32.17 12.03 20.36
C ARG A 223 33.45 12.63 20.99
N ASN A 224 33.50 12.60 22.30
CA ASN A 224 34.72 13.02 23.01
C ASN A 224 35.84 11.97 22.86
N GLU A 225 37.10 12.37 23.12
CA GLU A 225 38.28 11.48 23.04
C GLU A 225 38.19 10.28 23.99
N ALA A 226 37.57 10.46 25.16
CA ALA A 226 37.37 9.40 26.14
C ALA A 226 36.26 8.41 25.77
N GLU A 227 35.55 8.59 24.63
CA GLU A 227 34.44 7.73 24.17
C GLU A 227 33.31 7.58 25.20
N THR A 228 33.12 8.61 26.04
CA THR A 228 32.08 8.58 27.07
C THR A 228 30.81 9.36 26.74
N VAL A 229 30.93 10.32 25.82
CA VAL A 229 29.78 11.14 25.37
C VAL A 229 29.82 11.27 23.87
N GLY A 230 28.67 11.08 23.22
CA GLY A 230 28.55 11.26 21.79
C GLY A 230 27.18 11.79 21.39
N PHE A 231 27.14 12.58 20.32
CA PHE A 231 25.93 13.12 19.71
C PHE A 231 25.98 12.94 18.21
N LEU A 232 24.84 12.59 17.65
CA LEU A 232 24.62 12.44 16.20
C LEU A 232 23.33 13.13 15.82
N VAL A 233 23.36 13.95 14.75
CA VAL A 233 22.19 14.50 14.11
C VAL A 233 22.28 14.22 12.61
N GLY A 234 21.22 13.67 12.06
CA GLY A 234 21.06 13.42 10.63
C GLY A 234 19.75 13.99 10.11
N THR A 235 19.77 14.54 8.90
CA THR A 235 18.56 15.03 8.22
C THR A 235 18.60 14.70 6.75
N THR A 236 17.43 14.48 6.17
CA THR A 236 17.22 14.34 4.73
C THR A 236 15.95 15.06 4.36
N TRP A 237 16.04 15.96 3.39
CA TRP A 237 14.89 16.57 2.74
C TRP A 237 14.93 16.25 1.26
N GLN A 238 13.81 15.82 0.71
CA GLN A 238 13.67 15.47 -0.69
C GLN A 238 12.33 15.98 -1.21
N ARG A 239 12.36 16.62 -2.37
CA ARG A 239 11.16 16.80 -3.20
C ARG A 239 11.26 15.87 -4.41
N ARG A 240 10.14 15.36 -4.87
CA ARG A 240 10.06 14.52 -6.06
C ARG A 240 8.74 14.76 -6.78
N THR A 241 8.84 15.04 -8.06
CA THR A 241 7.69 15.13 -8.97
C THR A 241 7.74 13.96 -9.95
N ASN A 242 6.65 13.23 -10.05
CA ASN A 242 6.52 12.11 -10.97
C ASN A 242 5.21 12.21 -11.74
N ARG A 243 5.18 11.62 -12.92
CA ARG A 243 3.97 11.38 -13.70
C ARG A 243 3.88 9.91 -14.01
N SER A 244 2.75 9.30 -13.71
CA SER A 244 2.45 7.94 -14.14
C SER A 244 1.24 7.92 -15.06
N MET A 245 1.25 6.95 -15.97
CA MET A 245 0.18 6.72 -16.92
C MET A 245 -0.38 5.33 -16.70
N GLU A 246 -1.71 5.23 -16.66
CA GLU A 246 -2.38 3.97 -16.40
C GLU A 246 -3.52 3.76 -17.40
N VAL A 247 -3.66 2.52 -17.86
CA VAL A 247 -4.89 2.03 -18.48
C VAL A 247 -5.46 0.95 -17.59
N SER A 248 -6.74 1.05 -17.29
CA SER A 248 -7.42 0.07 -16.44
C SER A 248 -8.83 -0.26 -16.95
N THR A 249 -9.31 -1.43 -16.55
CA THR A 249 -10.72 -1.83 -16.69
C THR A 249 -11.29 -2.08 -15.28
N GLU A 250 -12.58 -1.83 -15.09
CA GLU A 250 -13.19 -2.03 -13.76
C GLU A 250 -13.69 -3.46 -13.56
N SER A 251 -14.23 -4.08 -14.63
CA SER A 251 -14.73 -5.45 -14.64
C SER A 251 -14.98 -5.89 -16.08
N TRP A 252 -15.55 -7.10 -16.26
CA TRP A 252 -15.83 -7.67 -17.56
C TRP A 252 -17.20 -8.35 -17.54
N ASN A 253 -18.10 -7.97 -18.45
CA ASN A 253 -19.44 -8.54 -18.62
C ASN A 253 -19.48 -9.50 -19.80
N TRP A 254 -20.30 -10.55 -19.67
CA TRP A 254 -20.51 -11.54 -20.72
C TRP A 254 -21.70 -11.18 -21.58
N TYR A 255 -21.55 -11.22 -22.89
CA TYR A 255 -22.59 -10.99 -23.88
C TYR A 255 -22.88 -12.29 -24.63
N SER A 256 -24.14 -12.75 -24.64
CA SER A 256 -24.55 -14.00 -25.28
C SER A 256 -26.05 -13.99 -25.66
N ASP A 257 -26.37 -14.41 -26.88
CA ASP A 257 -27.76 -14.50 -27.37
C ASP A 257 -28.59 -15.54 -26.61
N ASN A 258 -27.93 -16.56 -26.10
CA ASN A 258 -28.65 -17.68 -25.49
C ASN A 258 -29.14 -17.41 -24.06
N ASN A 259 -28.99 -16.21 -23.53
CA ASN A 259 -29.18 -15.94 -22.11
C ASN A 259 -28.50 -17.03 -21.23
N ALA A 260 -27.53 -17.74 -21.82
CA ALA A 260 -26.86 -18.85 -21.19
C ALA A 260 -26.12 -18.35 -19.97
N ARG A 261 -26.62 -18.75 -18.81
CA ARG A 261 -26.02 -18.43 -17.50
C ARG A 261 -24.64 -19.06 -17.31
N SER A 262 -24.11 -19.71 -18.34
CA SER A 262 -22.82 -20.42 -18.34
C SER A 262 -22.03 -20.02 -19.57
N ALA A 263 -21.03 -19.18 -19.39
CA ALA A 263 -20.05 -18.90 -20.42
C ALA A 263 -19.20 -20.15 -20.67
N VAL A 264 -19.02 -20.53 -21.91
CA VAL A 264 -18.18 -21.64 -22.34
C VAL A 264 -17.14 -21.15 -23.35
N ASP A 265 -15.97 -21.75 -23.38
CA ASP A 265 -14.97 -21.50 -24.41
C ASP A 265 -15.39 -22.13 -25.74
N VAL A 266 -14.59 -21.91 -26.79
CA VAL A 266 -14.83 -22.49 -28.15
C VAL A 266 -14.88 -24.02 -28.17
N ASN A 267 -14.47 -24.71 -27.12
CA ASN A 267 -14.48 -26.16 -26.96
C ASN A 267 -15.64 -26.63 -26.07
N GLY A 268 -16.54 -25.72 -25.66
CA GLY A 268 -17.68 -26.02 -24.79
C GLY A 268 -17.31 -26.20 -23.32
N LYS A 269 -16.09 -25.86 -22.91
CA LYS A 269 -15.66 -25.90 -21.51
C LYS A 269 -16.14 -24.65 -20.80
N ALA A 270 -16.80 -24.84 -19.64
CA ALA A 270 -17.23 -23.72 -18.80
C ALA A 270 -16.05 -22.81 -18.44
N LEU A 271 -16.22 -21.51 -18.72
CA LEU A 271 -15.25 -20.48 -18.29
C LEU A 271 -15.34 -20.35 -16.77
N ASP A 272 -14.21 -20.20 -16.13
CA ASP A 272 -14.10 -20.01 -14.69
C ASP A 272 -13.43 -18.65 -14.41
N PRO A 273 -14.12 -17.75 -13.73
CA PRO A 273 -15.48 -17.88 -13.21
C PRO A 273 -16.52 -17.57 -14.27
N GLN A 274 -17.72 -18.04 -13.97
CA GLN A 274 -18.91 -17.69 -14.75
C GLN A 274 -19.21 -16.19 -14.59
N PRO A 275 -19.66 -15.51 -15.65
CA PRO A 275 -20.03 -14.11 -15.58
C PRO A 275 -21.12 -13.87 -14.53
N SER A 276 -21.04 -12.74 -13.82
CA SER A 276 -22.07 -12.35 -12.87
C SER A 276 -23.41 -12.13 -13.60
N LYS A 277 -24.49 -12.60 -13.01
CA LYS A 277 -25.84 -12.62 -13.61
C LYS A 277 -26.48 -11.25 -13.90
N TRP A 278 -25.84 -10.12 -13.54
CA TRP A 278 -26.54 -8.84 -13.40
C TRP A 278 -26.46 -7.91 -14.60
N TRP A 279 -25.49 -8.08 -15.51
CA TRP A 279 -25.25 -7.10 -16.59
C TRP A 279 -24.76 -7.72 -17.90
N GLY A 280 -25.05 -9.01 -18.17
CA GLY A 280 -24.86 -9.59 -19.49
C GLY A 280 -25.98 -9.15 -20.42
N GLY A 281 -25.64 -8.58 -21.57
CA GLY A 281 -26.59 -8.29 -22.64
C GLY A 281 -26.72 -9.45 -23.63
N SER A 282 -27.74 -9.40 -24.46
CA SER A 282 -27.77 -10.18 -25.69
C SER A 282 -26.61 -9.78 -26.60
N GLY A 283 -26.16 -10.68 -27.46
CA GLY A 283 -25.24 -10.32 -28.53
C GLY A 283 -25.75 -9.14 -29.35
N PHE A 284 -24.87 -8.47 -30.06
CA PHE A 284 -25.25 -7.30 -30.86
C PHE A 284 -24.57 -7.30 -32.24
N ASN A 285 -25.16 -6.56 -33.16
CA ASN A 285 -24.60 -6.39 -34.52
C ASN A 285 -23.80 -5.08 -34.60
N ASP A 286 -22.73 -5.07 -35.37
CA ASP A 286 -22.12 -3.81 -35.81
C ASP A 286 -22.93 -3.16 -36.94
N GLN A 287 -22.53 -1.97 -37.37
CA GLN A 287 -23.20 -1.25 -38.48
C GLN A 287 -23.13 -1.94 -39.82
N ASN A 288 -22.26 -2.93 -40.00
CA ASN A 288 -22.10 -3.70 -41.23
C ASN A 288 -22.93 -4.99 -41.17
N GLY A 289 -23.70 -5.21 -40.09
CA GLY A 289 -24.55 -6.39 -39.87
C GLY A 289 -23.78 -7.60 -39.35
N LYS A 290 -22.49 -7.46 -38.99
CA LYS A 290 -21.75 -8.55 -38.38
C LYS A 290 -22.19 -8.72 -36.95
N HIS A 291 -22.61 -9.94 -36.61
CA HIS A 291 -23.06 -10.31 -35.28
C HIS A 291 -21.92 -10.71 -34.36
N TYR A 292 -21.99 -10.28 -33.08
CA TYR A 292 -21.06 -10.63 -32.01
C TYR A 292 -21.84 -11.21 -30.85
N SER A 293 -21.50 -12.41 -30.44
CA SER A 293 -22.07 -13.13 -29.29
C SER A 293 -20.97 -13.97 -28.61
N ASP A 294 -21.21 -14.39 -27.38
CA ASP A 294 -20.33 -15.27 -26.60
C ASP A 294 -18.94 -14.71 -26.33
N PHE A 295 -18.89 -13.47 -25.84
CA PHE A 295 -17.64 -12.79 -25.52
C PHE A 295 -17.75 -11.89 -24.28
N PHE A 296 -16.60 -11.59 -23.67
CA PHE A 296 -16.46 -10.61 -22.60
C PHE A 296 -16.19 -9.22 -23.15
N LEU A 297 -16.93 -8.23 -22.64
CA LEU A 297 -16.67 -6.80 -22.86
C LEU A 297 -16.27 -6.14 -21.54
N PRO A 298 -15.26 -5.24 -21.48
CA PRO A 298 -14.94 -4.52 -20.27
C PRO A 298 -16.12 -3.60 -19.86
N THR A 299 -16.38 -3.47 -18.56
CA THR A 299 -17.42 -2.55 -18.05
C THR A 299 -17.00 -1.09 -18.16
N SER A 300 -15.73 -0.83 -18.26
CA SER A 300 -15.15 0.46 -18.65
C SER A 300 -13.74 0.27 -19.16
N VAL A 301 -13.29 1.19 -20.00
CA VAL A 301 -11.87 1.38 -20.31
C VAL A 301 -11.46 2.77 -19.83
N ASN A 302 -10.48 2.82 -18.94
CA ASN A 302 -10.03 4.03 -18.31
C ASN A 302 -8.59 4.34 -18.74
N PHE A 303 -8.34 5.53 -19.24
CA PHE A 303 -7.02 6.07 -19.54
C PHE A 303 -6.73 7.18 -18.53
N ALA A 304 -5.68 7.06 -17.76
CA ALA A 304 -5.40 7.96 -16.65
C ALA A 304 -3.97 8.50 -16.68
N VAL A 305 -3.83 9.79 -16.36
CA VAL A 305 -2.56 10.44 -16.07
C VAL A 305 -2.60 10.92 -14.64
N ARG A 306 -1.66 10.47 -13.84
CA ARG A 306 -1.50 10.87 -12.44
C ARG A 306 -0.22 11.68 -12.29
N ASP A 307 -0.38 12.95 -11.97
CA ASP A 307 0.71 13.83 -11.55
C ASP A 307 0.84 13.79 -10.03
N GLU A 308 2.05 13.67 -9.56
CA GLU A 308 2.37 13.50 -8.16
C GLU A 308 3.55 14.39 -7.78
N GLN A 309 3.41 15.14 -6.69
CA GLN A 309 4.51 15.86 -6.07
C GLN A 309 4.61 15.44 -4.61
N ARG A 310 5.72 14.85 -4.22
CA ARG A 310 6.02 14.41 -2.84
C ARG A 310 7.13 15.24 -2.22
N GLU A 311 6.98 15.50 -0.93
CA GLU A 311 8.05 16.03 -0.07
C GLU A 311 8.27 15.08 1.10
N ARG A 312 9.53 14.73 1.33
CA ARG A 312 9.94 13.85 2.42
C ARG A 312 10.95 14.59 3.30
N LEU A 313 10.74 14.53 4.62
CA LEU A 313 11.68 15.00 5.61
C LEU A 313 11.97 13.87 6.60
N GLY A 314 13.24 13.51 6.74
CA GLY A 314 13.71 12.60 7.76
C GLY A 314 14.61 13.35 8.75
N ILE A 315 14.45 13.09 10.03
CA ILE A 315 15.30 13.62 11.11
C ILE A 315 15.68 12.47 12.04
N GLN A 316 16.95 12.38 12.37
CA GLN A 316 17.50 11.51 13.42
C GLN A 316 18.30 12.36 14.40
N ALA A 317 18.10 12.14 15.69
CA ALA A 317 18.96 12.64 16.73
C ALA A 317 19.27 11.52 17.71
N THR A 318 20.54 11.27 17.99
CA THR A 318 20.99 10.22 18.90
C THR A 318 22.01 10.81 19.87
N ALA A 319 21.83 10.57 21.16
CA ALA A 319 22.77 10.92 22.22
C ALA A 319 23.18 9.64 22.94
N GLN A 320 24.48 9.49 23.20
CA GLN A 320 25.01 8.40 23.99
C GLN A 320 25.86 8.93 25.15
N LEU A 321 25.72 8.30 26.29
CA LEU A 321 26.48 8.57 27.49
C LEU A 321 27.00 7.24 28.06
N LYS A 322 28.29 7.15 28.30
CA LYS A 322 28.96 6.01 28.94
C LYS A 322 29.63 6.48 30.27
N PRO A 323 28.81 6.64 31.33
CA PRO A 323 29.29 7.19 32.59
C PRO A 323 30.29 6.27 33.29
N PHE A 324 30.20 4.98 33.00
CA PHE A 324 31.12 3.95 33.46
C PHE A 324 31.52 3.08 32.27
N HIS A 325 32.68 2.43 32.33
CA HIS A 325 33.16 1.55 31.25
C HIS A 325 32.19 0.41 30.87
N ASN A 326 31.34 0.03 31.81
CA ASN A 326 30.38 -1.07 31.70
C ASN A 326 28.92 -0.62 31.57
N LEU A 327 28.62 0.67 31.43
CA LEU A 327 27.27 1.19 31.34
C LEU A 327 27.17 2.18 30.18
N THR A 328 26.33 1.88 29.21
CA THR A 328 26.03 2.77 28.08
C THR A 328 24.54 3.13 28.07
N MET A 329 24.24 4.41 28.00
CA MET A 329 22.90 4.96 27.86
C MET A 329 22.75 5.55 26.48
N THR A 330 21.63 5.24 25.79
CA THR A 330 21.35 5.79 24.46
C THR A 330 19.95 6.39 24.45
N ALA A 331 19.81 7.58 23.93
CA ALA A 331 18.53 8.25 23.67
C ALA A 331 18.42 8.54 22.18
N ASN A 332 17.29 8.16 21.58
CA ASN A 332 17.04 8.35 20.17
C ASN A 332 15.74 9.13 19.94
N TYR A 333 15.75 9.99 18.94
CA TYR A 333 14.57 10.61 18.33
C TYR A 333 14.61 10.43 16.82
N PHE A 334 13.52 9.92 16.27
CA PHE A 334 13.31 9.79 14.84
C PHE A 334 12.02 10.47 14.42
N ARG A 335 12.07 11.16 13.28
CA ARG A 335 10.90 11.73 12.62
C ARG A 335 11.01 11.50 11.12
N PHE A 336 9.93 10.96 10.54
CA PHE A 336 9.77 10.76 9.11
C PHE A 336 8.43 11.38 8.70
N ASP A 337 8.48 12.41 7.87
CA ASP A 337 7.35 13.20 7.42
C ASP A 337 7.27 13.11 5.89
N LEU A 338 6.17 12.61 5.36
CA LEU A 338 5.87 12.49 3.94
C LEU A 338 4.59 13.26 3.65
N LYS A 339 4.67 14.19 2.72
CA LYS A 339 3.52 14.95 2.19
C LYS A 339 3.47 14.77 0.69
N GLY A 340 2.27 14.72 0.14
CA GLY A 340 2.07 14.60 -1.29
C GLY A 340 0.80 15.27 -1.78
N ASP A 341 0.91 15.92 -2.92
CA ASP A 341 -0.21 16.39 -3.71
C ASP A 341 -0.32 15.49 -4.95
N TYR A 342 -1.49 14.94 -5.19
CA TYR A 342 -1.78 14.01 -6.28
C TYR A 342 -2.93 14.55 -7.12
N ALA A 343 -2.72 14.66 -8.42
CA ALA A 343 -3.75 15.04 -9.39
C ALA A 343 -3.95 13.89 -10.38
N LEU A 344 -5.13 13.29 -10.37
CA LEU A 344 -5.55 12.25 -11.31
C LEU A 344 -6.45 12.85 -12.37
N ASN A 345 -6.08 12.70 -13.63
CA ASN A 345 -6.91 13.02 -14.79
C ASN A 345 -7.20 11.71 -15.51
N MET A 346 -8.47 11.34 -15.65
CA MET A 346 -8.90 10.07 -16.21
C MET A 346 -9.99 10.27 -17.24
N LEU A 347 -9.83 9.66 -18.40
CA LEU A 347 -10.87 9.48 -19.40
C LEU A 347 -11.48 8.09 -19.20
N LYS A 348 -12.71 8.04 -18.69
CA LYS A 348 -13.49 6.83 -18.49
C LYS A 348 -14.42 6.63 -19.67
N ILE A 349 -14.33 5.48 -20.31
CA ILE A 349 -15.23 5.04 -21.38
C ILE A 349 -16.10 3.94 -20.79
N PRO A 350 -17.33 4.23 -20.35
CA PRO A 350 -18.20 3.24 -19.74
C PRO A 350 -18.74 2.25 -20.75
N GLU A 351 -19.17 1.07 -20.28
CA GLU A 351 -19.65 -0.07 -21.08
C GLU A 351 -20.70 0.32 -22.15
N TRP A 352 -21.71 1.09 -21.75
CA TRP A 352 -22.74 1.53 -22.69
C TRP A 352 -22.20 2.38 -23.84
N ASN A 353 -21.03 2.97 -23.70
CA ASN A 353 -20.32 3.68 -24.76
C ASN A 353 -19.40 2.77 -25.57
N LEU A 354 -18.99 1.62 -25.02
CA LEU A 354 -18.15 0.64 -25.71
C LEU A 354 -18.97 -0.25 -26.66
N ALA A 355 -20.19 -0.63 -26.28
CA ALA A 355 -21.05 -1.58 -26.99
C ALA A 355 -22.17 -0.90 -27.82
N ARG A 356 -22.20 0.43 -27.91
CA ARG A 356 -23.37 1.12 -28.47
C ARG A 356 -23.58 0.82 -29.93
N VAL A 357 -24.60 0.04 -30.15
CA VAL A 357 -25.27 -0.24 -31.39
C VAL A 357 -26.58 0.52 -31.37
N SER A 358 -27.02 1.08 -32.51
CA SER A 358 -28.35 1.68 -32.63
C SER A 358 -29.40 0.63 -32.22
N TRP A 359 -30.11 0.88 -31.13
CA TRP A 359 -31.34 0.16 -30.87
C TRP A 359 -32.36 0.67 -31.88
N ASP A 360 -32.84 -0.24 -32.76
CA ASP A 360 -33.83 0.01 -33.80
C ASP A 360 -33.67 1.35 -34.58
N GLY A 361 -33.28 1.32 -35.75
CA GLY A 361 -33.15 2.31 -36.86
C GLY A 361 -33.74 3.74 -36.70
N ASN A 362 -34.30 4.14 -35.58
CA ASN A 362 -34.99 5.43 -35.35
C ASN A 362 -34.34 6.36 -34.32
N TYR A 363 -33.41 5.88 -33.50
CA TYR A 363 -32.69 6.74 -32.55
C TYR A 363 -31.39 7.21 -33.14
N GLY A 364 -31.54 8.37 -33.80
CA GLY A 364 -30.42 8.96 -34.48
C GLY A 364 -29.43 9.57 -33.58
N GLY A 365 -28.24 9.15 -33.53
CA GLY A 365 -27.18 9.98 -33.07
C GLY A 365 -26.04 9.32 -32.39
N GLY A 366 -25.34 8.51 -32.94
CA GLY A 366 -24.11 8.05 -32.32
C GLY A 366 -23.13 7.61 -33.38
N ARG A 367 -21.88 7.53 -32.99
CA ARG A 367 -20.93 6.71 -33.72
C ARG A 367 -21.41 5.28 -33.56
N LEU A 368 -21.54 4.60 -34.64
CA LEU A 368 -21.87 3.19 -34.64
C LEU A 368 -20.60 2.39 -34.51
N LEU A 369 -20.68 1.28 -33.81
CA LEU A 369 -19.64 0.27 -33.83
C LEU A 369 -19.38 -0.16 -35.28
N ASN A 370 -18.17 0.10 -35.76
CA ASN A 370 -17.75 -0.29 -37.12
C ASN A 370 -17.10 -1.67 -37.14
N GLY A 371 -16.54 -2.09 -35.99
CA GLY A 371 -15.95 -3.40 -35.80
C GLY A 371 -15.44 -3.59 -34.39
N LEU A 372 -15.66 -4.78 -33.85
CA LEU A 372 -15.11 -5.24 -32.58
C LEU A 372 -13.91 -6.13 -32.86
N THR A 373 -12.80 -5.87 -32.19
CA THR A 373 -11.63 -6.74 -32.20
C THR A 373 -11.72 -7.70 -31.04
N LEU A 374 -11.75 -8.99 -31.31
CA LEU A 374 -11.69 -10.05 -30.30
C LEU A 374 -10.26 -10.60 -30.22
N ASP A 375 -9.94 -11.18 -29.10
CA ASP A 375 -8.71 -11.93 -28.90
C ASP A 375 -8.67 -13.19 -29.79
N PRO A 376 -7.54 -13.92 -29.93
CA PRO A 376 -7.46 -15.13 -30.75
C PRO A 376 -8.43 -16.25 -30.36
N SER A 377 -8.94 -16.26 -29.10
CA SER A 377 -9.97 -17.22 -28.69
C SER A 377 -11.37 -16.83 -29.15
N GLY A 378 -11.55 -15.60 -29.65
CA GLY A 378 -12.86 -15.06 -30.04
C GLY A 378 -13.77 -14.70 -28.87
N THR A 379 -13.29 -14.78 -27.64
CA THR A 379 -14.12 -14.66 -26.43
C THR A 379 -13.89 -13.37 -25.63
N ILE A 380 -12.93 -12.53 -25.99
CA ILE A 380 -12.60 -11.31 -25.25
C ILE A 380 -12.46 -10.11 -26.18
N ALA A 381 -13.24 -9.06 -25.94
CA ALA A 381 -13.11 -7.81 -26.69
C ALA A 381 -11.85 -7.05 -26.26
N THR A 382 -10.92 -6.89 -27.20
CA THR A 382 -9.64 -6.23 -26.96
C THR A 382 -9.53 -4.88 -27.66
N GLY A 383 -10.49 -4.51 -28.51
CA GLY A 383 -10.54 -3.23 -29.17
C GLY A 383 -11.85 -3.01 -29.96
N ALA A 384 -12.09 -1.79 -30.35
CA ALA A 384 -13.21 -1.44 -31.21
C ALA A 384 -12.91 -0.19 -32.05
N GLU A 385 -13.55 -0.13 -33.20
CA GLU A 385 -13.60 1.04 -34.07
C GLU A 385 -15.01 1.57 -34.21
N TYR A 386 -15.16 2.90 -34.31
CA TYR A 386 -16.45 3.58 -34.40
C TYR A 386 -16.46 4.51 -35.60
N ARG A 387 -17.54 4.49 -36.36
CA ARG A 387 -17.72 5.33 -37.55
C ARG A 387 -18.76 6.43 -37.28
N LYS A 388 -18.44 7.65 -37.72
CA LYS A 388 -19.42 8.75 -37.78
C LYS A 388 -20.45 8.48 -38.87
N LEU A 389 -21.74 8.62 -38.55
CA LEU A 389 -22.81 8.64 -39.56
C LEU A 389 -22.68 9.93 -40.37
N ALA A 390 -22.53 9.80 -41.69
CA ALA A 390 -22.50 10.96 -42.58
C ALA A 390 -23.87 11.64 -42.60
N GLY A 391 -23.90 12.96 -42.51
CA GLY A 391 -25.07 13.79 -42.80
C GLY A 391 -26.01 14.15 -41.66
N ARG A 392 -25.70 13.81 -40.36
CA ARG A 392 -26.54 14.25 -39.25
C ARG A 392 -25.70 14.95 -38.20
N THR A 393 -26.01 16.20 -37.95
CA THR A 393 -25.56 17.00 -36.80
C THR A 393 -26.65 16.87 -35.77
N TYR A 394 -26.35 16.26 -34.63
CA TYR A 394 -27.33 16.09 -33.55
C TYR A 394 -27.17 17.24 -32.57
N TYR A 395 -28.25 17.96 -32.40
CA TYR A 395 -28.44 18.93 -31.36
C TYR A 395 -29.40 18.37 -30.33
N CYS A 396 -28.96 18.26 -29.10
CA CYS A 396 -29.82 18.03 -27.98
C CYS A 396 -30.07 19.40 -27.35
N ASN A 397 -31.17 20.03 -27.69
CA ASN A 397 -31.56 21.30 -27.09
C ASN A 397 -32.83 21.12 -26.26
N GLU A 398 -32.93 21.88 -25.18
CA GLU A 398 -34.15 21.93 -24.35
C GLU A 398 -35.38 22.33 -25.13
N ALA A 399 -35.27 23.12 -26.20
CA ALA A 399 -36.36 23.56 -27.02
C ALA A 399 -36.89 22.40 -27.91
N GLU A 400 -36.09 21.47 -28.39
CA GLU A 400 -36.55 20.24 -29.09
C GLU A 400 -37.21 19.25 -28.13
N ALA A 401 -36.69 19.15 -26.91
CA ALA A 401 -37.32 18.40 -25.83
C ALA A 401 -38.66 19.01 -25.41
N ALA A 402 -38.77 20.37 -25.39
CA ALA A 402 -39.98 21.10 -25.09
C ALA A 402 -41.02 21.08 -26.24
N ALA A 403 -40.59 20.91 -27.49
CA ALA A 403 -41.44 20.84 -28.66
C ALA A 403 -42.11 19.47 -28.90
N GLY A 404 -42.09 18.57 -27.93
CA GLY A 404 -42.81 17.32 -27.96
C GLY A 404 -42.12 16.15 -28.67
N GLY A 405 -40.83 16.27 -28.95
CA GLY A 405 -40.01 15.23 -29.53
C GLY A 405 -39.50 14.18 -28.50
N LYS A 406 -40.23 13.96 -27.41
CA LYS A 406 -39.89 12.87 -26.48
C LYS A 406 -40.20 11.53 -27.12
N PRO A 407 -39.24 10.61 -27.19
CA PRO A 407 -39.55 9.22 -27.39
C PRO A 407 -40.49 8.75 -26.29
N SER A 408 -41.46 7.94 -26.63
CA SER A 408 -42.43 7.33 -25.71
C SER A 408 -41.76 6.32 -24.78
N GLY A 409 -40.88 6.77 -23.87
CA GLY A 409 -40.12 5.92 -22.98
C GLY A 409 -39.47 6.63 -21.80
N GLY A 410 -39.78 7.92 -21.59
CA GLY A 410 -39.43 8.60 -20.33
C GLY A 410 -37.94 8.96 -20.13
N TRP A 411 -37.12 8.95 -21.16
CA TRP A 411 -35.72 9.28 -21.12
C TRP A 411 -35.48 10.79 -21.22
N GLY A 412 -34.64 11.33 -20.39
CA GLY A 412 -34.37 12.76 -20.29
C GLY A 412 -33.38 13.27 -21.37
N PRO A 413 -33.02 14.60 -21.32
CA PRO A 413 -32.05 15.22 -22.23
C PRO A 413 -30.66 14.58 -22.24
N ASP A 414 -30.36 13.69 -21.29
CA ASP A 414 -29.12 12.97 -21.17
C ASP A 414 -28.95 11.84 -22.20
N ASP A 415 -30.00 11.48 -22.96
CA ASP A 415 -29.96 10.35 -23.88
C ASP A 415 -29.50 10.69 -25.29
N CYS A 416 -29.19 11.90 -25.57
CA CYS A 416 -28.51 12.29 -26.81
C CYS A 416 -27.03 11.93 -26.79
N THR A 417 -26.71 10.74 -26.39
CA THR A 417 -25.35 10.36 -26.10
C THR A 417 -24.66 9.66 -27.26
N ILE A 418 -23.79 10.42 -27.89
CA ILE A 418 -22.60 9.84 -28.58
C ILE A 418 -21.73 9.16 -27.48
N PRO A 419 -20.98 8.07 -27.77
CA PRO A 419 -20.00 7.54 -26.86
C PRO A 419 -18.97 8.63 -26.50
N THR A 420 -19.31 9.44 -25.54
CA THR A 420 -18.47 10.51 -25.07
C THR A 420 -17.73 9.99 -23.85
N PRO A 421 -16.40 9.95 -23.88
CA PRO A 421 -15.67 9.55 -22.70
C PRO A 421 -16.00 10.50 -21.55
N GLN A 422 -16.24 9.97 -20.39
CA GLN A 422 -16.45 10.73 -19.18
C GLN A 422 -15.08 11.22 -18.69
N LEU A 423 -14.92 12.52 -18.52
CA LEU A 423 -13.77 13.05 -17.81
C LEU A 423 -14.00 12.83 -16.32
N SER A 424 -13.19 12.00 -15.73
CA SER A 424 -13.16 11.77 -14.28
C SER A 424 -11.81 12.22 -13.75
N GLY A 425 -11.83 12.82 -12.57
CA GLY A 425 -10.58 13.29 -12.02
C GLY A 425 -10.62 13.37 -10.51
N GLY A 426 -9.46 13.52 -9.91
CA GLY A 426 -9.33 13.65 -8.48
C GLY A 426 -8.09 14.45 -8.08
N TYR A 427 -8.18 15.08 -6.94
CA TYR A 427 -7.07 15.73 -6.29
C TYR A 427 -7.02 15.30 -4.83
N SER A 428 -5.88 14.76 -4.42
CA SER A 428 -5.66 14.32 -3.06
C SER A 428 -4.47 15.06 -2.47
N ARG A 429 -4.63 15.58 -1.26
CA ARG A 429 -3.55 16.08 -0.44
C ARG A 429 -3.31 15.12 0.70
N GLU A 430 -2.22 14.39 0.61
CA GLU A 430 -1.90 13.27 1.49
C GLU A 430 -0.76 13.60 2.44
N LYS A 431 -0.78 12.98 3.61
CA LYS A 431 0.32 13.06 4.59
C LYS A 431 0.54 11.68 5.22
N ALA A 432 1.77 11.43 5.63
CA ALA A 432 2.11 10.37 6.57
C ALA A 432 3.27 10.83 7.43
N LEU A 433 3.10 10.77 8.74
CA LEU A 433 4.08 11.16 9.73
C LEU A 433 4.35 9.95 10.62
N SER A 434 5.62 9.60 10.84
CA SER A 434 6.04 8.61 11.81
C SER A 434 7.08 9.22 12.75
N GLN A 435 6.95 9.01 14.04
CA GLN A 435 7.88 9.49 15.05
C GLN A 435 8.16 8.39 16.07
N THR A 436 9.39 8.36 16.57
CA THR A 436 9.82 7.44 17.61
C THR A 436 10.74 8.15 18.59
N VAL A 437 10.51 7.94 19.86
CA VAL A 437 11.42 8.32 20.94
C VAL A 437 11.70 7.07 21.74
N ASP A 438 12.95 6.74 21.92
CA ASP A 438 13.36 5.63 22.78
C ASP A 438 14.59 5.96 23.61
N PHE A 439 14.72 5.21 24.69
CA PHE A 439 15.83 5.26 25.59
C PHE A 439 16.27 3.84 25.94
N SER A 440 17.57 3.56 25.86
CA SER A 440 18.13 2.28 26.26
C SER A 440 19.27 2.45 27.27
N VAL A 441 19.42 1.47 28.14
CA VAL A 441 20.52 1.32 29.09
C VAL A 441 21.08 -0.07 28.89
N ASP A 442 22.32 -0.14 28.48
CA ASP A 442 23.09 -1.36 28.30
C ASP A 442 24.15 -1.45 29.40
N TRP A 443 24.10 -2.52 30.20
CA TRP A 443 25.02 -2.78 31.28
C TRP A 443 25.72 -4.12 31.08
N GLU A 444 27.06 -4.13 31.27
CA GLU A 444 27.88 -5.33 31.15
C GLU A 444 28.80 -5.43 32.39
N SER A 445 28.85 -6.60 33.02
CA SER A 445 29.77 -6.83 34.15
C SER A 445 30.15 -8.30 34.24
N GLY A 446 31.39 -8.62 33.95
CA GLY A 446 31.85 -9.99 33.84
C GLY A 446 31.01 -10.83 32.89
N PRO A 447 30.44 -11.97 33.32
CA PRO A 447 29.61 -12.82 32.49
C PRO A 447 28.18 -12.30 32.31
N TRP A 448 27.82 -11.17 32.88
CA TRP A 448 26.45 -10.68 32.90
C TRP A 448 26.28 -9.48 31.99
N ARG A 449 25.17 -9.50 31.24
CA ARG A 449 24.71 -8.38 30.42
C ARG A 449 23.24 -8.12 30.70
N ALA A 450 22.86 -6.85 30.80
CA ALA A 450 21.47 -6.46 30.93
C ALA A 450 21.17 -5.27 30.03
N THR A 451 20.03 -5.29 29.36
CA THR A 451 19.54 -4.19 28.55
C THR A 451 18.13 -3.82 28.98
N LEU A 452 17.92 -2.55 29.28
CA LEU A 452 16.60 -1.98 29.52
C LEU A 452 16.28 -1.01 28.38
N VAL A 453 15.13 -1.18 27.75
CA VAL A 453 14.66 -0.29 26.68
C VAL A 453 13.24 0.17 26.98
N GLY A 454 12.99 1.46 26.80
CA GLY A 454 11.63 2.02 26.88
C GLY A 454 11.42 3.05 25.79
N GLY A 455 10.22 3.09 25.22
CA GLY A 455 9.96 4.04 24.14
C GLY A 455 8.50 4.16 23.75
N ARG A 456 8.29 5.12 22.86
CA ARG A 456 7.01 5.38 22.23
C ARG A 456 7.23 5.63 20.74
N THR A 457 6.42 4.98 19.93
CA THR A 457 6.31 5.27 18.50
C THR A 457 4.88 5.65 18.17
N TRP A 458 4.70 6.62 17.27
CA TRP A 458 3.37 7.01 16.79
C TRP A 458 3.43 7.49 15.36
N SER A 459 2.33 7.32 14.67
CA SER A 459 2.19 7.68 13.26
C SER A 459 0.79 8.21 12.98
N GLU A 460 0.71 9.18 12.10
CA GLU A 460 -0.53 9.73 11.57
C GLU A 460 -0.44 9.75 10.06
N GLY A 461 -1.52 9.38 9.37
CA GLY A 461 -1.54 9.38 7.90
C GLY A 461 -2.95 9.43 7.34
N GLY A 462 -3.02 9.70 6.04
CA GLY A 462 -4.25 9.75 5.27
C GLY A 462 -4.42 11.07 4.51
N PRO A 463 -5.37 11.13 3.57
CA PRO A 463 -5.68 12.33 2.82
C PRO A 463 -6.39 13.38 3.70
N SER A 464 -5.78 14.53 3.83
CA SER A 464 -6.43 15.69 4.46
C SER A 464 -7.52 16.29 3.58
N LEU A 465 -7.46 16.02 2.28
CA LEU A 465 -8.46 16.33 1.26
C LEU A 465 -8.34 15.25 0.19
N ASN A 466 -9.44 14.61 -0.15
CA ASN A 466 -9.56 13.73 -1.31
C ASN A 466 -10.80 14.19 -2.09
N PHE A 467 -10.56 15.02 -3.12
CA PHE A 467 -11.58 15.59 -3.97
C PHE A 467 -11.69 14.77 -5.25
N ARG A 468 -12.89 14.38 -5.63
CA ARG A 468 -13.18 13.66 -6.88
C ARG A 468 -14.26 14.40 -7.64
N MET A 469 -14.19 14.33 -8.95
CA MET A 469 -15.21 14.88 -9.84
C MET A 469 -15.37 14.02 -11.08
N SER A 470 -16.58 13.99 -11.61
CA SER A 470 -16.88 13.44 -12.93
C SER A 470 -17.56 14.52 -13.78
N ALA A 471 -17.22 14.52 -15.05
CA ALA A 471 -17.72 15.53 -15.98
C ALA A 471 -17.87 14.94 -17.38
N LYS A 472 -18.81 15.48 -18.14
CA LYS A 472 -19.00 15.12 -19.55
C LYS A 472 -18.50 16.29 -20.40
N PRO A 473 -17.51 16.11 -21.30
CA PRO A 473 -17.06 17.17 -22.19
C PRO A 473 -18.17 17.48 -23.20
N ARG A 474 -18.81 18.64 -23.06
CA ARG A 474 -19.84 19.18 -23.92
C ARG A 474 -19.46 20.57 -24.40
N ARG A 475 -19.98 21.04 -25.50
CA ARG A 475 -19.83 22.42 -25.97
C ARG A 475 -21.20 23.07 -26.06
N PHE A 476 -21.37 24.24 -25.48
CA PHE A 476 -22.58 25.04 -25.60
C PHE A 476 -22.40 26.07 -26.71
N VAL A 477 -23.15 25.96 -27.81
CA VAL A 477 -23.08 26.89 -28.95
C VAL A 477 -24.48 27.24 -29.39
N ASN A 478 -24.73 28.55 -29.49
CA ASN A 478 -26.00 29.11 -29.94
C ASN A 478 -27.24 28.61 -29.16
N GLY A 479 -27.10 28.47 -27.84
CA GLY A 479 -28.21 28.05 -26.99
C GLY A 479 -28.44 26.53 -26.93
N ALA A 480 -27.57 25.71 -27.55
CA ALA A 480 -27.67 24.26 -27.57
C ALA A 480 -26.37 23.57 -27.14
N TRP A 481 -26.48 22.45 -26.42
CA TRP A 481 -25.37 21.59 -26.09
C TRP A 481 -24.94 20.75 -27.30
N GLN A 482 -23.72 20.94 -27.75
CA GLN A 482 -23.12 20.12 -28.79
C GLN A 482 -22.22 19.05 -28.16
N MET A 483 -22.54 17.80 -28.41
CA MET A 483 -21.67 16.71 -28.06
C MET A 483 -20.58 16.59 -29.12
N GLY A 484 -19.31 16.74 -28.73
CA GLY A 484 -18.19 16.45 -29.62
C GLY A 484 -18.23 15.01 -30.12
N ASN A 485 -17.76 14.78 -31.32
CA ASN A 485 -17.62 13.42 -31.86
C ASN A 485 -16.57 12.64 -31.05
N GLY A 486 -17.00 11.82 -30.12
CA GLY A 486 -16.20 11.18 -29.10
C GLY A 486 -15.04 10.26 -29.57
N LEU A 487 -15.02 9.06 -29.03
CA LEU A 487 -14.02 8.03 -29.31
C LEU A 487 -14.14 7.50 -30.74
N SER A 488 -13.02 7.41 -31.46
CA SER A 488 -12.93 6.79 -32.80
C SER A 488 -12.49 5.34 -32.74
N ALA A 489 -11.58 5.01 -31.82
CA ALA A 489 -11.10 3.66 -31.60
C ALA A 489 -10.47 3.52 -30.22
N TRP A 490 -10.47 2.30 -29.71
CA TRP A 490 -9.67 1.91 -28.54
C TRP A 490 -9.06 0.53 -28.76
N ASN A 491 -7.95 0.27 -28.12
CA ASN A 491 -7.25 -1.01 -28.15
C ASN A 491 -6.55 -1.28 -26.82
N LEU A 492 -6.60 -2.51 -26.34
CA LEU A 492 -5.96 -2.99 -25.10
C LEU A 492 -4.79 -3.95 -25.35
N THR A 493 -4.53 -4.31 -26.61
CA THR A 493 -3.40 -5.20 -26.96
C THR A 493 -2.11 -4.41 -27.24
N GLY A 494 -0.97 -5.00 -26.92
CA GLY A 494 0.30 -4.29 -27.02
C GLY A 494 0.34 -3.06 -26.13
N THR A 495 0.78 -1.92 -26.66
CA THR A 495 0.63 -0.63 -26.00
C THR A 495 -0.82 -0.17 -26.15
N PRO A 496 -1.61 -0.08 -25.07
CA PRO A 496 -3.00 0.36 -25.15
C PRO A 496 -3.14 1.72 -25.82
N SER A 497 -4.27 1.97 -26.46
CA SER A 497 -4.48 3.26 -27.14
C SER A 497 -5.94 3.69 -27.17
N ALA A 498 -6.14 5.02 -27.20
CA ALA A 498 -7.42 5.65 -27.47
C ALA A 498 -7.25 6.72 -28.57
N THR A 499 -8.07 6.63 -29.60
CA THR A 499 -8.09 7.63 -30.69
C THR A 499 -9.40 8.41 -30.61
N PHE A 500 -9.29 9.72 -30.47
CA PHE A 500 -10.42 10.63 -30.43
C PHE A 500 -10.65 11.29 -31.78
N SER A 501 -11.89 11.66 -32.03
CA SER A 501 -12.27 12.36 -33.25
C SER A 501 -11.64 13.75 -33.31
N PRO A 502 -11.42 14.31 -34.53
CA PRO A 502 -10.89 15.67 -34.67
C PRO A 502 -11.71 16.73 -33.89
N ASP A 503 -13.05 16.64 -33.95
CA ASP A 503 -13.93 17.61 -33.31
C ASP A 503 -13.77 17.61 -31.77
N LEU A 504 -13.60 16.44 -31.14
CA LEU A 504 -13.30 16.35 -29.71
C LEU A 504 -11.92 16.90 -29.42
N GLN A 505 -10.94 16.58 -30.26
CA GLN A 505 -9.57 17.09 -30.12
C GLN A 505 -9.53 18.61 -30.16
N ASP A 506 -10.25 19.23 -31.13
CA ASP A 506 -10.31 20.68 -31.30
C ASP A 506 -11.02 21.36 -30.11
N ASN A 507 -12.10 20.78 -29.60
CA ASN A 507 -12.78 21.26 -28.41
C ASN A 507 -11.88 21.18 -27.16
N LEU A 508 -11.17 20.09 -26.97
CA LEU A 508 -10.22 19.93 -25.86
C LEU A 508 -9.04 20.90 -25.97
N ARG A 509 -8.50 21.13 -27.19
CA ARG A 509 -7.40 22.08 -27.43
C ARG A 509 -7.85 23.53 -27.23
N ALA A 510 -9.06 23.86 -27.61
CA ALA A 510 -9.61 25.20 -27.48
C ALA A 510 -9.99 25.54 -26.03
N GLY A 511 -9.97 24.58 -25.09
CA GLY A 511 -10.43 24.78 -23.72
C GLY A 511 -11.93 25.10 -23.62
N ILE A 512 -12.70 24.80 -24.68
CA ILE A 512 -14.13 25.15 -24.81
C ILE A 512 -15.02 23.98 -24.37
N ALA A 513 -14.46 22.93 -23.76
CA ALA A 513 -15.29 21.88 -23.20
C ALA A 513 -16.04 22.45 -22.00
N GLU A 514 -17.30 22.79 -22.20
CA GLU A 514 -18.21 22.98 -21.08
C GLU A 514 -18.36 21.64 -20.41
N ILE A 515 -18.19 21.63 -19.11
CA ILE A 515 -18.19 20.41 -18.34
C ILE A 515 -19.50 20.37 -17.56
N ASP A 516 -20.33 19.40 -17.92
CA ASP A 516 -21.45 19.03 -17.09
C ASP A 516 -20.91 18.24 -15.90
N LEU A 517 -20.93 18.89 -14.72
CA LEU A 517 -20.55 18.26 -13.47
C LEU A 517 -21.58 17.18 -13.14
N GLY A 518 -21.22 15.93 -13.41
CA GLY A 518 -22.06 14.78 -13.06
C GLY A 518 -22.14 14.57 -11.55
N SER A 519 -21.00 14.55 -10.88
CA SER A 519 -20.92 14.41 -9.43
C SER A 519 -19.60 14.96 -8.91
N THR A 520 -19.65 15.57 -7.74
CA THR A 520 -18.45 15.91 -6.95
C THR A 520 -18.55 15.19 -5.61
N ASP A 521 -17.43 14.62 -5.19
CA ASP A 521 -17.27 13.99 -3.89
C ASP A 521 -15.99 14.52 -3.25
N SER A 522 -16.05 14.80 -1.97
CA SER A 522 -14.90 15.32 -1.25
C SER A 522 -14.87 14.77 0.16
N SER A 523 -13.80 14.08 0.49
CA SER A 523 -13.63 13.41 1.76
C SER A 523 -12.27 13.71 2.39
N TRP A 524 -12.14 13.40 3.66
CA TRP A 524 -10.88 13.39 4.39
C TRP A 524 -10.80 12.10 5.22
N LYS A 525 -9.60 11.65 5.48
CA LYS A 525 -9.35 10.47 6.27
C LYS A 525 -8.11 10.68 7.13
N GLU A 526 -8.14 10.13 8.33
CA GLU A 526 -7.03 10.17 9.27
C GLU A 526 -6.90 8.86 10.01
N THR A 527 -5.74 8.25 9.90
CA THR A 527 -5.39 7.03 10.63
C THR A 527 -4.24 7.35 11.57
N SER A 528 -4.41 7.07 12.84
CA SER A 528 -3.36 7.18 13.83
C SER A 528 -3.00 5.82 14.41
N ILE A 529 -1.71 5.53 14.52
CA ILE A 529 -1.15 4.31 15.10
C ILE A 529 -0.16 4.73 16.16
N SER A 530 -0.25 4.16 17.37
CA SER A 530 0.74 4.42 18.42
C SER A 530 1.04 3.15 19.21
N GLN A 531 2.27 3.06 19.73
CA GLN A 531 2.66 1.99 20.64
C GLN A 531 3.64 2.52 21.68
N ASN A 532 3.35 2.26 22.94
CA ASN A 532 4.30 2.39 24.03
C ASN A 532 4.90 1.01 24.33
N TYR A 533 6.18 0.97 24.68
CA TYR A 533 6.82 -0.29 25.03
C TYR A 533 7.89 -0.11 26.11
N VAL A 534 8.08 -1.21 26.86
CA VAL A 534 9.20 -1.37 27.79
C VAL A 534 9.68 -2.81 27.71
N GLN A 535 10.99 -3.00 27.66
CA GLN A 535 11.65 -4.30 27.54
C GLN A 535 12.84 -4.36 28.47
N ALA A 536 13.01 -5.50 29.13
CA ALA A 536 14.20 -5.81 29.92
C ALA A 536 14.73 -7.17 29.47
N ASP A 537 15.98 -7.19 29.09
CA ASP A 537 16.71 -8.39 28.64
C ASP A 537 17.89 -8.64 29.56
N PHE A 538 18.15 -9.89 29.82
CA PHE A 538 19.21 -10.34 30.69
C PHE A 538 19.95 -11.51 30.04
N THR A 539 21.29 -11.44 30.00
CA THR A 539 22.13 -12.48 29.41
C THR A 539 23.22 -12.88 30.39
N ARG A 540 23.41 -14.19 30.55
CA ARG A 540 24.54 -14.77 31.25
C ARG A 540 25.39 -15.54 30.27
N LEU A 541 26.67 -15.19 30.19
CA LEU A 541 27.70 -15.91 29.44
C LEU A 541 28.25 -17.05 30.30
N PHE A 542 28.67 -18.13 29.68
CA PHE A 542 29.24 -19.32 30.32
C PHE A 542 30.56 -19.68 29.66
N GLU A 543 31.52 -20.04 30.45
CA GLU A 543 32.80 -20.70 30.05
C GLU A 543 32.58 -22.21 29.97
N SER A 544 31.66 -22.63 29.15
CA SER A 544 31.29 -24.04 29.01
C SER A 544 31.64 -24.54 27.60
N PRO A 545 32.10 -25.76 27.39
CA PRO A 545 32.43 -26.25 26.06
C PRO A 545 31.23 -26.35 25.11
N TRP A 546 30.00 -26.25 25.60
CA TRP A 546 28.80 -26.39 24.79
C TRP A 546 27.74 -25.31 25.04
N LEU A 547 27.65 -24.72 26.24
CA LEU A 547 26.70 -23.65 26.54
C LEU A 547 27.40 -22.30 26.49
N GLN A 548 27.06 -21.50 25.54
CA GLN A 548 27.64 -20.16 25.35
C GLN A 548 26.94 -19.10 26.21
N SER A 549 25.61 -19.08 26.17
CA SER A 549 24.83 -18.14 26.98
C SER A 549 23.39 -18.57 27.21
N ILE A 550 22.81 -18.04 28.28
CA ILE A 550 21.35 -18.04 28.52
C ILE A 550 20.88 -16.59 28.42
N GLN A 551 19.88 -16.37 27.60
CA GLN A 551 19.19 -15.08 27.48
C GLN A 551 17.74 -15.23 27.94
N ALA A 552 17.25 -14.25 28.69
CA ALA A 552 15.85 -14.17 29.09
C ALA A 552 15.39 -12.72 29.06
N GLY A 553 14.17 -12.48 28.71
CA GLY A 553 13.64 -11.12 28.70
C GLY A 553 12.13 -11.06 28.81
N VAL A 554 11.65 -9.89 29.18
CA VAL A 554 10.23 -9.56 29.26
C VAL A 554 9.98 -8.25 28.54
N LYS A 555 8.87 -8.19 27.79
CA LYS A 555 8.45 -6.99 27.06
C LYS A 555 6.96 -6.76 27.23
N TYR A 556 6.59 -5.53 27.57
CA TYR A 556 5.23 -5.05 27.55
C TYR A 556 5.05 -4.03 26.42
N ARG A 557 3.94 -4.16 25.65
CA ARG A 557 3.56 -3.25 24.58
C ARG A 557 2.09 -2.86 24.74
N ASP A 558 1.78 -1.58 24.56
CA ASP A 558 0.41 -1.03 24.53
C ASP A 558 0.23 -0.26 23.24
N GLY A 559 -0.39 -0.91 22.25
CA GLY A 559 -0.64 -0.40 20.91
C GLY A 559 -2.08 0.06 20.74
N LYS A 560 -2.27 1.16 19.98
CA LYS A 560 -3.59 1.70 19.64
C LYS A 560 -3.61 2.10 18.17
N VAL A 561 -4.72 1.80 17.52
CA VAL A 561 -5.04 2.25 16.16
C VAL A 561 -6.39 2.92 16.22
N HIS A 562 -6.47 4.11 15.65
CA HIS A 562 -7.71 4.87 15.49
C HIS A 562 -7.81 5.35 14.06
N ARG A 563 -8.96 5.11 13.42
CA ARG A 563 -9.29 5.67 12.12
C ARG A 563 -10.50 6.57 12.24
N ASN A 564 -10.35 7.75 11.70
CA ASN A 564 -11.42 8.74 11.56
C ASN A 564 -11.55 9.16 10.10
N THR A 565 -12.76 9.45 9.64
CA THR A 565 -13.03 9.85 8.27
C THR A 565 -14.31 10.69 8.21
N GLY A 566 -14.47 11.39 7.10
CA GLY A 566 -15.66 12.14 6.85
C GLY A 566 -15.63 12.91 5.54
N ASN A 567 -16.66 13.70 5.32
CA ASN A 567 -16.82 14.50 4.13
C ASN A 567 -16.29 15.93 4.34
N THR A 568 -15.81 16.51 3.26
CA THR A 568 -15.48 17.94 3.17
C THR A 568 -16.51 18.62 2.28
N LEU A 569 -17.23 19.60 2.81
CA LEU A 569 -18.36 20.22 2.12
C LEU A 569 -18.18 21.73 2.01
N TRP A 570 -18.55 22.28 0.85
CA TRP A 570 -18.71 23.71 0.64
C TRP A 570 -20.18 24.08 0.69
N TYR A 571 -20.53 25.13 1.41
CA TYR A 571 -21.90 25.61 1.51
C TYR A 571 -22.14 26.83 0.62
N CYS A 572 -23.38 27.00 0.21
CA CYS A 572 -23.79 28.21 -0.46
C CYS A 572 -23.78 29.41 0.50
N PRO A 573 -23.32 30.59 0.09
CA PRO A 573 -23.40 31.80 0.90
C PRO A 573 -24.83 32.03 1.39
N GLY A 574 -25.00 32.18 2.72
CA GLY A 574 -26.31 32.49 3.31
C GLY A 574 -27.28 31.32 3.46
N THR A 575 -26.88 30.08 3.17
CA THR A 575 -27.69 28.87 3.34
C THR A 575 -26.94 27.81 4.13
N THR A 576 -27.68 26.95 4.82
CA THR A 576 -27.14 25.74 5.45
C THR A 576 -27.18 24.52 4.49
N THR A 577 -27.55 24.75 3.23
CA THR A 577 -27.76 23.71 2.23
C THR A 577 -26.44 23.26 1.65
N ARG A 578 -26.24 21.96 1.55
CA ARG A 578 -25.07 21.36 0.92
C ARG A 578 -24.96 21.81 -0.53
N TYR A 579 -23.75 22.02 -1.02
CA TYR A 579 -23.42 22.31 -2.41
C TYR A 579 -24.19 21.43 -3.42
N GLN A 580 -24.52 20.18 -3.09
CA GLN A 580 -25.24 19.24 -3.94
C GLN A 580 -26.76 19.48 -4.01
N ASN A 581 -27.34 20.28 -3.12
CA ASN A 581 -28.79 20.35 -2.96
C ASN A 581 -29.35 21.74 -3.37
N GLY A 582 -29.02 22.27 -4.53
CA GLY A 582 -29.81 23.33 -5.12
C GLY A 582 -29.36 24.78 -4.91
N CYS A 583 -28.11 25.03 -4.63
CA CYS A 583 -27.55 26.26 -5.11
C CYS A 583 -27.49 26.16 -6.63
N ASP A 584 -27.73 27.24 -7.37
CA ASP A 584 -27.41 27.34 -8.80
C ASP A 584 -25.93 27.15 -9.14
N ALA A 585 -25.24 26.50 -8.25
CA ALA A 585 -23.86 26.08 -8.33
C ALA A 585 -23.61 25.17 -9.53
N GLN A 586 -24.59 24.36 -9.92
CA GLN A 586 -24.42 23.48 -11.09
C GLN A 586 -24.30 24.31 -12.38
N ALA A 587 -25.09 25.31 -12.56
CA ALA A 587 -25.03 26.21 -13.74
C ALA A 587 -23.83 27.14 -13.71
N SER A 588 -23.28 27.43 -12.53
CA SER A 588 -22.28 28.47 -12.35
C SER A 588 -20.85 27.93 -12.05
N VAL A 589 -20.73 26.74 -11.60
CA VAL A 589 -19.41 26.05 -11.42
C VAL A 589 -18.95 25.39 -12.71
N ALA A 590 -19.86 25.01 -13.58
CA ALA A 590 -19.59 24.46 -14.91
C ALA A 590 -19.20 25.54 -15.95
N ARG A 591 -18.79 26.72 -15.55
CA ARG A 591 -18.34 27.72 -16.53
C ARG A 591 -16.96 27.34 -17.07
N PRO A 592 -16.73 27.50 -18.40
CA PRO A 592 -15.46 27.19 -19.05
C PRO A 592 -14.25 27.86 -18.39
N GLU A 593 -14.45 29.02 -17.79
CA GLU A 593 -13.43 29.78 -17.07
C GLU A 593 -12.88 29.08 -15.82
N TYR A 594 -13.59 28.08 -15.27
CA TYR A 594 -13.16 27.28 -14.11
C TYR A 594 -12.50 25.95 -14.53
N PHE A 595 -12.69 25.55 -15.78
CA PHE A 595 -12.08 24.37 -16.35
C PHE A 595 -10.92 24.80 -17.24
N TYR A 596 -9.77 24.94 -16.64
CA TYR A 596 -8.53 24.85 -17.41
C TYR A 596 -8.36 23.42 -17.88
N ALA A 597 -9.10 23.05 -18.91
CA ALA A 597 -8.78 21.85 -19.69
C ALA A 597 -7.43 22.14 -20.35
N LYS A 598 -6.40 22.01 -19.56
CA LYS A 598 -5.04 22.03 -20.05
C LYS A 598 -4.89 20.75 -20.86
N ALA A 599 -4.76 20.84 -22.17
CA ALA A 599 -4.34 19.70 -22.95
C ALA A 599 -2.99 19.25 -22.40
N LEU A 600 -2.94 18.04 -21.80
CA LEU A 600 -1.69 17.44 -21.32
C LEU A 600 -0.79 17.02 -22.50
N GLY A 601 -1.25 17.29 -23.74
CA GLY A 601 -0.53 17.01 -24.97
C GLY A 601 -0.72 15.58 -25.47
N HIS A 602 0.16 15.19 -26.36
CA HIS A 602 0.30 13.81 -26.83
C HIS A 602 0.87 12.96 -25.70
N ILE A 603 0.23 11.83 -25.40
CA ILE A 603 0.70 10.86 -24.42
C ILE A 603 1.36 9.71 -25.18
N GLU A 604 2.59 9.41 -24.83
CA GLU A 604 3.37 8.31 -25.35
C GLU A 604 4.03 7.53 -24.19
N GLY A 605 3.86 6.23 -24.19
CA GLY A 605 4.32 5.35 -23.13
C GLY A 605 3.21 5.03 -22.11
N GLY A 606 3.08 3.75 -21.74
CA GLY A 606 1.97 3.24 -20.93
C GLY A 606 0.65 3.17 -21.70
N PHE A 607 0.31 4.21 -22.43
CA PHE A 607 -0.71 4.23 -23.48
C PHE A 607 -0.45 5.37 -24.47
N ASN A 608 -1.08 5.26 -25.64
CA ASN A 608 -1.03 6.29 -26.66
C ASN A 608 -2.38 7.01 -26.75
N ALA A 609 -2.36 8.32 -26.61
CA ALA A 609 -3.51 9.18 -26.87
C ALA A 609 -3.08 10.41 -27.66
N ASN A 610 -3.81 10.73 -28.74
CA ASN A 610 -3.52 11.89 -29.57
C ASN A 610 -3.82 13.23 -28.87
N VAL A 611 -4.74 13.23 -27.91
CA VAL A 611 -5.04 14.37 -27.02
C VAL A 611 -5.47 13.83 -25.68
N PHE A 612 -5.02 14.46 -24.60
CA PHE A 612 -5.45 14.10 -23.24
C PHE A 612 -5.82 15.37 -22.46
N PRO A 613 -7.05 15.46 -21.90
CA PRO A 613 -7.48 16.61 -21.11
C PRO A 613 -6.91 16.52 -19.69
N GLY A 614 -6.56 17.66 -19.11
CA GLY A 614 -6.17 17.79 -17.72
C GLY A 614 -6.99 18.85 -17.01
N ILE A 615 -7.11 18.73 -15.69
CA ILE A 615 -7.79 19.68 -14.80
C ILE A 615 -6.74 20.31 -13.89
N ASP A 616 -6.76 21.63 -13.78
CA ASP A 616 -6.01 22.36 -12.76
C ASP A 616 -6.81 22.37 -11.45
N PHE A 617 -6.66 21.28 -10.68
CA PHE A 617 -7.36 21.12 -9.41
C PHE A 617 -7.04 22.23 -8.38
N PRO A 618 -5.79 22.68 -8.20
CA PRO A 618 -5.49 23.81 -7.31
C PRO A 618 -6.26 25.07 -7.68
N ALA A 619 -6.32 25.42 -8.96
CA ALA A 619 -7.09 26.58 -9.41
C ALA A 619 -8.60 26.38 -9.20
N TYR A 620 -9.12 25.18 -9.47
CA TYR A 620 -10.52 24.83 -9.23
C TYR A 620 -10.90 24.94 -7.74
N LEU A 621 -10.09 24.37 -6.86
CA LEU A 621 -10.32 24.44 -5.40
C LEU A 621 -10.21 25.88 -4.87
N ALA A 622 -9.31 26.70 -5.44
CA ALA A 622 -9.22 28.12 -5.11
C ALA A 622 -10.50 28.88 -5.48
N GLN A 623 -11.13 28.56 -6.61
CA GLN A 623 -12.41 29.14 -7.02
C GLN A 623 -13.56 28.69 -6.09
N LEU A 624 -13.59 27.39 -5.71
CA LEU A 624 -14.58 26.94 -4.72
C LEU A 624 -14.44 27.70 -3.40
N LYS A 625 -13.20 27.89 -2.93
CA LYS A 625 -12.92 28.67 -1.72
C LYS A 625 -13.34 30.15 -1.87
N ALA A 626 -13.00 30.77 -2.98
CA ALA A 626 -13.35 32.19 -3.23
C ALA A 626 -14.88 32.41 -3.28
N ARG A 627 -15.62 31.42 -3.78
CA ARG A 627 -17.09 31.54 -3.94
C ARG A 627 -17.87 31.11 -2.70
N TYR A 628 -17.46 30.02 -2.05
CA TYR A 628 -18.21 29.38 -0.96
C TYR A 628 -17.52 29.49 0.40
N GLY A 629 -16.35 30.10 0.48
CA GLY A 629 -15.53 30.16 1.69
C GLY A 629 -14.74 28.87 1.92
N ASP A 630 -14.28 28.68 3.15
CA ASP A 630 -13.55 27.47 3.54
C ASP A 630 -14.51 26.28 3.66
N ALA A 631 -14.05 25.14 3.19
CA ALA A 631 -14.78 23.89 3.32
C ALA A 631 -14.90 23.46 4.78
N VAL A 632 -16.04 22.89 5.16
CA VAL A 632 -16.31 22.36 6.50
C VAL A 632 -16.15 20.84 6.49
N ARG A 633 -15.47 20.30 7.49
CA ARG A 633 -15.29 18.86 7.68
C ARG A 633 -16.40 18.29 8.56
N TYR A 634 -16.98 17.18 8.13
CA TYR A 634 -17.96 16.39 8.86
C TYR A 634 -17.42 14.99 9.06
N GLU A 635 -17.60 14.43 10.24
CA GLU A 635 -17.29 13.04 10.52
C GLU A 635 -18.40 12.12 9.98
N GLU A 636 -18.00 10.96 9.45
CA GLU A 636 -18.90 9.89 9.05
C GLU A 636 -18.71 8.70 10.01
N PRO A 637 -19.63 8.52 10.98
CA PRO A 637 -19.48 7.51 12.03
C PRO A 637 -19.34 6.09 11.52
N ASP A 638 -19.94 5.76 10.37
CA ASP A 638 -19.95 4.45 9.73
C ASP A 638 -18.61 4.02 9.13
N PHE A 639 -17.56 4.83 9.28
CA PHE A 639 -16.20 4.49 8.87
C PHE A 639 -15.18 4.64 10.00
N ILE A 640 -15.63 4.88 11.23
CA ILE A 640 -14.76 5.08 12.40
C ILE A 640 -14.56 3.74 13.13
N TYR A 641 -13.29 3.41 13.41
CA TYR A 641 -12.97 2.27 14.23
C TYR A 641 -11.74 2.47 15.10
N ASN A 642 -11.67 1.65 16.16
CA ASN A 642 -10.58 1.62 17.12
C ASN A 642 -10.10 0.19 17.36
N VAL A 643 -8.79 -0.02 17.42
CA VAL A 643 -8.18 -1.28 17.85
C VAL A 643 -7.14 -1.00 18.91
N GLY A 644 -7.24 -1.67 20.04
CA GLY A 644 -6.26 -1.66 21.12
C GLY A 644 -5.63 -3.04 21.30
N GLU A 645 -4.30 -3.12 21.44
CA GLU A 645 -3.58 -4.37 21.68
C GLU A 645 -2.58 -4.18 22.83
N LYS A 646 -2.86 -4.82 23.98
CA LYS A 646 -1.90 -4.90 25.11
C LYS A 646 -1.25 -6.27 25.10
N ILE A 647 0.08 -6.29 24.96
CA ILE A 647 0.84 -7.52 24.77
C ILE A 647 1.89 -7.60 25.87
N LEU A 648 1.81 -8.65 26.67
CA LEU A 648 2.86 -9.03 27.61
C LEU A 648 3.54 -10.28 27.07
N SER A 649 4.83 -10.21 26.80
CA SER A 649 5.62 -11.35 26.31
C SER A 649 6.86 -11.57 27.14
N GLY A 650 7.26 -12.83 27.26
CA GLY A 650 8.52 -13.23 27.86
C GLY A 650 9.19 -14.30 27.03
N TYR A 651 10.52 -14.35 27.09
CA TYR A 651 11.27 -15.39 26.38
C TYR A 651 12.45 -15.90 27.21
N THR A 652 12.85 -17.12 26.88
CA THR A 652 14.13 -17.71 27.30
C THR A 652 14.77 -18.35 26.08
N GLN A 653 16.08 -18.12 25.91
CA GLN A 653 16.87 -18.65 24.78
C GLN A 653 18.22 -19.15 25.32
N LEU A 654 18.56 -20.36 24.95
CA LEU A 654 19.86 -20.98 25.20
C LEU A 654 20.69 -20.89 23.90
N ASN A 655 21.85 -20.29 23.94
CA ASN A 655 22.80 -20.27 22.86
C ASN A 655 23.90 -21.29 23.15
N PHE A 656 24.14 -22.19 22.21
CA PHE A 656 25.14 -23.27 22.34
C PHE A 656 26.16 -23.20 21.22
N LYS A 657 27.39 -23.60 21.56
CA LYS A 657 28.52 -23.76 20.62
C LYS A 657 29.40 -24.89 21.11
N ALA A 658 29.56 -25.90 20.33
CA ALA A 658 30.42 -27.05 20.62
C ALA A 658 31.15 -27.43 19.33
N ASP A 659 32.50 -27.31 19.32
CA ASP A 659 33.34 -27.56 18.17
C ASP A 659 32.78 -26.93 16.88
N ARG A 660 32.19 -27.75 16.01
CA ARG A 660 31.64 -27.35 14.69
C ARG A 660 30.16 -27.06 14.69
N ILE A 661 29.49 -27.14 15.84
CA ILE A 661 28.04 -26.94 15.95
C ILE A 661 27.77 -25.72 16.80
N ARG A 662 26.98 -24.81 16.30
CA ARG A 662 26.42 -23.66 17.04
C ARG A 662 24.94 -23.46 16.77
N GLY A 663 24.25 -22.81 17.68
CA GLY A 663 22.82 -22.56 17.49
C GLY A 663 22.15 -21.96 18.70
N ASN A 664 20.84 -21.88 18.62
CA ASN A 664 19.99 -21.49 19.75
C ASN A 664 18.70 -22.32 19.79
N ILE A 665 18.20 -22.53 20.99
CA ILE A 665 16.89 -23.06 21.26
C ILE A 665 16.19 -22.11 22.23
N GLY A 666 14.94 -21.75 21.95
CA GLY A 666 14.23 -20.84 22.82
C GLY A 666 12.73 -21.01 22.74
N LEU A 667 12.07 -20.42 23.73
CA LEU A 667 10.62 -20.33 23.82
C LEU A 667 10.24 -18.88 24.11
N ARG A 668 9.34 -18.34 23.30
CA ARG A 668 8.65 -17.08 23.59
C ARG A 668 7.19 -17.35 23.91
N VAL A 669 6.67 -16.71 24.93
CA VAL A 669 5.26 -16.73 25.29
C VAL A 669 4.72 -15.32 25.20
N ALA A 670 3.65 -15.13 24.44
CA ALA A 670 3.01 -13.82 24.25
C ALA A 670 1.53 -13.89 24.61
N ARG A 671 1.12 -13.06 25.58
CA ARG A 671 -0.29 -12.89 25.96
C ARG A 671 -0.80 -11.57 25.44
N THR A 672 -1.80 -11.63 24.54
CA THR A 672 -2.42 -10.48 23.92
C THR A 672 -3.82 -10.26 24.48
N LYS A 673 -4.10 -9.01 24.91
CA LYS A 673 -5.46 -8.51 25.16
C LYS A 673 -5.80 -7.56 24.02
N GLN A 674 -6.76 -7.92 23.19
CA GLN A 674 -7.22 -7.18 22.03
C GLN A 674 -8.59 -6.57 22.35
N HIS A 675 -8.76 -5.30 22.03
CA HIS A 675 -10.01 -4.56 22.00
C HIS A 675 -10.28 -4.10 20.59
N ALA A 676 -11.43 -4.44 20.00
CA ALA A 676 -11.85 -3.97 18.70
C ALA A 676 -13.21 -3.29 18.82
N ALA A 677 -13.32 -2.09 18.26
CA ALA A 677 -14.55 -1.31 18.28
C ALA A 677 -14.80 -0.66 16.91
N SER A 678 -16.02 -0.74 16.41
CA SER A 678 -16.48 -0.06 15.19
C SER A 678 -17.86 0.54 15.41
N THR A 679 -18.20 1.55 14.63
CA THR A 679 -19.54 2.12 14.60
C THR A 679 -20.26 1.58 13.37
N ASP A 680 -21.13 0.57 13.58
CA ASP A 680 -21.87 -0.08 12.50
C ASP A 680 -23.05 0.80 12.07
N ALA A 681 -23.22 0.98 10.78
CA ALA A 681 -24.34 1.71 10.19
C ALA A 681 -25.53 0.77 10.01
N ILE A 682 -26.70 1.22 10.45
CA ILE A 682 -27.95 0.50 10.30
C ILE A 682 -28.88 1.36 9.47
N GLU A 683 -29.22 0.90 8.28
CA GLU A 683 -30.16 1.54 7.38
C GLU A 683 -31.45 0.74 7.34
N ARG A 684 -32.58 1.40 7.62
CA ARG A 684 -33.90 0.79 7.55
C ARG A 684 -34.69 1.43 6.45
N PHE A 685 -35.13 0.63 5.50
CA PHE A 685 -36.05 1.00 4.44
C PHE A 685 -37.45 0.65 4.90
N LEU A 686 -38.15 1.67 5.33
CA LEU A 686 -39.51 1.60 5.87
C LEU A 686 -40.50 1.92 4.74
N ASP A 687 -41.77 1.89 5.04
CA ASP A 687 -42.88 1.97 4.09
C ASP A 687 -42.81 3.21 3.15
N TYR A 688 -43.39 3.03 1.99
CA TYR A 688 -43.55 4.12 1.01
C TYR A 688 -44.65 5.08 1.43
N PHE A 689 -44.37 6.38 1.29
CA PHE A 689 -45.34 7.42 1.44
C PHE A 689 -45.40 8.24 0.14
N VAL A 690 -46.60 8.61 -0.28
CA VAL A 690 -46.85 9.62 -1.30
C VAL A 690 -47.19 10.94 -0.63
N ASP A 691 -46.94 12.07 -1.31
CA ASP A 691 -47.36 13.38 -0.83
C ASP A 691 -48.86 13.47 -0.85
N GLY A 692 -49.49 13.40 0.31
CA GLY A 692 -50.90 13.68 0.47
C GLY A 692 -51.18 15.18 0.38
N PRO A 693 -52.46 15.57 0.42
CA PRO A 693 -52.87 16.98 0.40
C PRO A 693 -52.16 17.78 1.50
N GLY A 694 -51.43 18.83 1.11
CA GLY A 694 -50.69 19.68 2.03
C GLY A 694 -49.24 19.23 2.31
N GLY A 695 -48.70 18.28 1.53
CA GLY A 695 -47.29 17.83 1.61
C GLY A 695 -47.03 16.92 2.81
N THR A 696 -48.06 16.32 3.43
CA THR A 696 -47.86 15.31 4.47
C THR A 696 -47.67 13.93 3.88
N PRO A 697 -46.65 13.16 4.29
CA PRO A 697 -46.44 11.83 3.81
C PRO A 697 -47.62 10.92 4.13
N GLN A 698 -48.15 10.20 3.12
CA GLN A 698 -49.24 9.24 3.24
C GLN A 698 -48.78 7.85 2.75
N PRO A 699 -49.18 6.75 3.37
CA PRO A 699 -48.88 5.41 2.88
C PRO A 699 -49.43 5.21 1.46
N CYS A 700 -48.62 4.69 0.56
CA CYS A 700 -49.01 4.44 -0.84
C CYS A 700 -49.78 3.14 -0.95
N THR A 701 -51.05 3.11 -0.56
CA THR A 701 -51.84 1.89 -0.55
C THR A 701 -52.90 1.79 -1.63
N THR A 702 -53.43 2.88 -2.21
CA THR A 702 -54.53 2.82 -3.17
C THR A 702 -54.67 4.03 -4.11
N GLU A 703 -53.76 4.96 -4.14
CA GLU A 703 -53.87 6.22 -4.91
C GLU A 703 -53.43 6.05 -6.39
N PRO A 704 -54.05 6.76 -7.36
CA PRO A 704 -53.55 6.82 -8.74
C PRO A 704 -52.25 7.58 -8.82
N GLY A 705 -51.16 6.91 -8.88
CA GLY A 705 -49.80 7.45 -8.85
C GLY A 705 -48.83 6.45 -8.23
N CYS A 706 -49.34 5.52 -7.44
CA CYS A 706 -48.60 4.34 -7.01
C CYS A 706 -48.40 3.35 -8.17
N GLU A 707 -49.29 3.39 -9.17
CA GLU A 707 -49.27 2.55 -10.38
C GLU A 707 -48.20 2.96 -11.40
N SER A 708 -47.65 4.16 -11.29
CA SER A 708 -46.68 4.68 -12.29
C SER A 708 -45.22 4.40 -12.01
N GLY A 709 -44.90 3.60 -10.99
CA GLY A 709 -43.50 3.20 -10.70
C GLY A 709 -42.56 4.28 -10.22
N PHE A 710 -43.03 5.51 -10.01
CA PHE A 710 -42.26 6.61 -9.43
C PHE A 710 -42.61 6.82 -7.96
N LEU A 711 -41.84 6.22 -7.12
CA LEU A 711 -41.91 6.35 -5.68
C LEU A 711 -41.34 7.68 -5.25
N LYS A 712 -42.17 8.64 -4.89
CA LYS A 712 -41.72 10.00 -4.58
C LYS A 712 -41.07 10.17 -3.22
N ASN A 713 -41.38 9.35 -2.21
CA ASN A 713 -40.84 9.52 -0.85
C ASN A 713 -40.46 8.18 -0.22
N GLU A 714 -39.19 7.90 -0.23
CA GLU A 714 -38.56 6.75 0.44
C GLU A 714 -38.19 7.18 1.87
N VAL A 715 -38.75 6.55 2.90
CA VAL A 715 -38.32 6.79 4.28
C VAL A 715 -37.13 5.89 4.57
N LYS A 716 -35.96 6.49 4.60
CA LYS A 716 -34.71 5.85 4.97
C LYS A 716 -34.25 6.36 6.34
N GLU A 717 -34.33 5.48 7.32
CA GLU A 717 -33.78 5.74 8.65
C GLU A 717 -32.35 5.20 8.71
N LYS A 718 -31.37 6.06 9.01
CA LYS A 718 -29.97 5.67 9.24
C LYS A 718 -29.60 5.92 10.70
N THR A 719 -29.22 4.85 11.41
CA THR A 719 -28.75 4.90 12.79
C THR A 719 -27.36 4.26 12.89
N PHE A 720 -26.69 4.49 14.01
CA PHE A 720 -25.35 3.99 14.26
C PHE A 720 -25.30 3.27 15.59
N GLU A 721 -24.71 2.08 15.60
CA GLU A 721 -24.50 1.30 16.83
C GLU A 721 -23.01 1.03 17.04
N LEU A 722 -22.55 1.20 18.29
CA LEU A 722 -21.19 0.85 18.68
C LEU A 722 -21.10 -0.66 18.88
N ASN A 723 -20.28 -1.31 18.09
CA ASN A 723 -20.00 -2.75 18.16
C ASN A 723 -18.59 -3.00 18.69
N THR A 724 -18.47 -3.68 19.82
CA THR A 724 -17.18 -3.91 20.50
C THR A 724 -16.95 -5.37 20.82
N LEU A 725 -15.68 -5.80 20.81
CA LEU A 725 -15.28 -7.11 21.31
C LEU A 725 -13.93 -7.03 22.02
N ASP A 726 -13.88 -7.58 23.23
CA ASP A 726 -12.65 -7.80 23.98
C ASP A 726 -12.26 -9.28 23.92
N LYS A 727 -11.01 -9.54 23.54
CA LYS A 727 -10.49 -10.89 23.38
C LYS A 727 -9.11 -11.02 24.03
N THR A 728 -8.86 -12.15 24.69
CA THR A 728 -7.55 -12.49 25.24
C THR A 728 -7.10 -13.85 24.74
N TYR A 729 -5.85 -13.93 24.27
CA TYR A 729 -5.25 -15.20 23.83
C TYR A 729 -3.76 -15.24 24.20
N THR A 730 -3.21 -16.45 24.24
CA THR A 730 -1.80 -16.69 24.58
C THR A 730 -1.17 -17.62 23.57
N ASP A 731 -0.02 -17.23 23.05
CA ASP A 731 0.74 -17.98 22.04
C ASP A 731 2.05 -18.50 22.63
N PHE A 732 2.36 -19.77 22.32
CA PHE A 732 3.62 -20.41 22.65
C PHE A 732 4.42 -20.60 21.36
N LEU A 733 5.61 -20.00 21.30
CA LEU A 733 6.41 -19.85 20.11
C LEU A 733 7.81 -20.44 20.31
N PRO A 734 7.97 -21.76 20.21
CA PRO A 734 9.27 -22.41 20.25
C PRO A 734 10.07 -22.12 18.97
N SER A 735 11.39 -21.98 19.13
CA SER A 735 12.34 -21.82 18.02
C SER A 735 13.62 -22.62 18.27
N LEU A 736 14.13 -23.25 17.22
CA LEU A 736 15.41 -23.90 17.15
C LEU A 736 16.12 -23.45 15.88
N ASN A 737 17.31 -22.92 16.00
CA ASN A 737 18.21 -22.65 14.90
C ASN A 737 19.55 -23.30 15.17
N TYR A 738 20.16 -23.93 14.16
CA TYR A 738 21.48 -24.50 14.28
C TYR A 738 22.29 -24.30 13.00
N ALA A 739 23.59 -24.22 13.15
CA ALA A 739 24.58 -24.19 12.10
C ALA A 739 25.69 -25.21 12.41
N VAL A 740 26.06 -26.00 11.41
CA VAL A 740 27.11 -27.01 11.49
C VAL A 740 28.19 -26.67 10.48
N ASP A 741 29.40 -26.40 10.93
CA ASP A 741 30.56 -26.18 10.07
C ASP A 741 31.08 -27.55 9.60
N LEU A 742 30.53 -28.03 8.46
CA LEU A 742 30.96 -29.33 7.87
C LEU A 742 32.45 -29.30 7.51
N THR A 743 32.91 -28.15 7.05
CA THR A 743 34.31 -27.78 6.90
C THR A 743 34.51 -26.33 7.30
N ASP A 744 35.72 -25.83 7.34
CA ASP A 744 36.00 -24.43 7.61
C ASP A 744 35.36 -23.46 6.60
N ARG A 745 34.88 -23.99 5.46
CA ARG A 745 34.28 -23.20 4.37
C ARG A 745 32.85 -23.60 4.02
N LEU A 746 32.36 -24.73 4.57
CA LEU A 746 31.04 -25.28 4.23
C LEU A 746 30.19 -25.36 5.49
N VAL A 747 29.08 -24.63 5.49
CA VAL A 747 28.14 -24.50 6.63
C VAL A 747 26.77 -25.06 6.23
N LEU A 748 26.29 -26.02 7.02
CA LEU A 748 24.91 -26.51 6.99
C LEU A 748 24.10 -25.77 8.06
N ARG A 749 22.96 -25.19 7.68
CA ARG A 749 22.03 -24.53 8.60
C ARG A 749 20.69 -25.24 8.62
N GLY A 750 20.03 -25.24 9.75
CA GLY A 750 18.66 -25.68 9.86
C GLY A 750 17.90 -24.91 10.92
N ALA A 751 16.59 -24.80 10.72
CA ALA A 751 15.70 -24.15 11.69
C ALA A 751 14.32 -24.80 11.68
N VAL A 752 13.73 -24.87 12.88
CA VAL A 752 12.34 -25.24 13.09
C VAL A 752 11.74 -24.26 14.09
N SER A 753 10.58 -23.65 13.76
CA SER A 753 9.95 -22.72 14.66
C SER A 753 8.44 -22.58 14.42
N LYS A 754 7.75 -22.16 15.48
CA LYS A 754 6.37 -21.72 15.42
C LYS A 754 6.32 -20.20 15.52
N VAL A 755 5.59 -19.56 14.61
CA VAL A 755 5.43 -18.11 14.52
C VAL A 755 3.98 -17.72 14.38
N ILE A 756 3.66 -16.48 14.76
CA ILE A 756 2.33 -15.87 14.55
C ILE A 756 2.44 -14.53 13.85
N SER A 757 1.34 -14.11 13.23
CA SER A 757 1.10 -12.72 12.84
C SER A 757 -0.35 -12.36 13.13
N ARG A 758 -0.58 -11.16 13.69
CA ARG A 758 -1.93 -10.73 14.03
C ARG A 758 -2.70 -10.35 12.77
N THR A 759 -4.02 -10.50 12.81
CA THR A 759 -4.94 -10.14 11.72
C THR A 759 -4.86 -8.65 11.38
N GLY A 760 -5.20 -8.28 10.15
CA GLY A 760 -5.32 -6.88 9.74
C GLY A 760 -6.30 -6.10 10.61
N TYR A 761 -6.06 -4.82 10.81
CA TYR A 761 -6.96 -3.98 11.62
C TYR A 761 -8.34 -3.85 10.98
N THR A 762 -8.41 -3.75 9.67
CA THR A 762 -9.65 -3.70 8.89
C THR A 762 -10.44 -5.00 8.97
N ASP A 763 -9.78 -6.15 9.02
CA ASP A 763 -10.47 -7.45 9.13
C ASP A 763 -11.24 -7.60 10.44
N ILE A 764 -10.74 -6.99 11.54
CA ILE A 764 -11.32 -7.13 12.89
C ILE A 764 -12.16 -5.94 13.34
N ALA A 765 -12.01 -4.76 12.71
CA ALA A 765 -12.66 -3.55 13.22
C ALA A 765 -13.31 -2.67 12.16
N PHE A 766 -13.29 -3.05 10.87
CA PHE A 766 -13.98 -2.23 9.86
C PHE A 766 -15.49 -2.21 10.18
N PRO A 767 -16.12 -1.03 10.14
CA PRO A 767 -17.54 -0.88 10.46
C PRO A 767 -18.45 -1.73 9.57
N GLY A 768 -19.51 -2.23 10.15
CA GLY A 768 -20.55 -2.96 9.43
C GLY A 768 -21.55 -2.02 8.77
N ALA A 769 -22.14 -2.48 7.66
CA ALA A 769 -23.30 -1.88 7.04
C ALA A 769 -24.44 -2.89 7.03
N LEU A 770 -25.50 -2.59 7.78
CA LEU A 770 -26.66 -3.45 7.96
C LEU A 770 -27.90 -2.78 7.36
N ASN A 771 -28.61 -3.50 6.53
CA ASN A 771 -29.80 -3.00 5.87
C ASN A 771 -31.01 -3.84 6.29
N PHE A 772 -32.07 -3.19 6.69
CA PHE A 772 -33.37 -3.79 6.90
C PHE A 772 -34.36 -3.33 5.84
N VAL A 773 -35.02 -4.27 5.18
CA VAL A 773 -36.04 -4.00 4.19
C VAL A 773 -37.36 -4.51 4.76
N SER A 774 -38.39 -3.64 4.89
CA SER A 774 -39.72 -4.06 5.33
C SER A 774 -40.40 -4.94 4.28
N GLN A 775 -41.38 -5.71 4.73
CA GLN A 775 -42.16 -6.57 3.83
C GLN A 775 -42.97 -5.72 2.81
N GLU A 776 -43.49 -4.60 3.25
CA GLU A 776 -44.25 -3.65 2.43
C GLU A 776 -43.38 -3.00 1.38
N TYR A 777 -42.25 -2.48 1.79
CA TYR A 777 -41.24 -1.91 0.90
C TYR A 777 -40.78 -2.90 -0.19
N SER A 778 -40.56 -4.17 0.20
CA SER A 778 -40.18 -5.24 -0.75
C SER A 778 -41.28 -5.55 -1.74
N SER A 779 -42.56 -5.63 -1.29
CA SER A 779 -43.70 -5.93 -2.15
C SER A 779 -43.94 -4.83 -3.20
N ASP A 780 -43.82 -3.58 -2.79
CA ASP A 780 -44.01 -2.42 -3.68
C ASP A 780 -42.91 -2.34 -4.75
N ARG A 781 -41.65 -2.60 -4.37
CA ARG A 781 -40.55 -2.65 -5.34
C ARG A 781 -40.62 -3.86 -6.29
N SER A 782 -41.09 -4.99 -5.84
CA SER A 782 -41.25 -6.17 -6.71
C SER A 782 -42.30 -5.92 -7.76
N ALA A 783 -43.39 -5.22 -7.43
CA ALA A 783 -44.42 -4.79 -8.37
C ALA A 783 -43.88 -3.76 -9.39
N ALA A 784 -42.87 -2.92 -9.00
CA ALA A 784 -42.20 -1.98 -9.90
C ALA A 784 -40.98 -2.58 -10.64
N GLY A 785 -40.77 -3.90 -10.58
CA GLY A 785 -39.67 -4.60 -11.26
C GLY A 785 -38.34 -4.58 -10.49
N GLY A 786 -38.31 -4.13 -9.23
CA GLY A 786 -37.16 -4.20 -8.36
C GLY A 786 -37.16 -5.48 -7.50
N SER A 787 -36.03 -6.14 -7.39
CA SER A 787 -35.88 -7.33 -6.53
C SER A 787 -35.19 -6.93 -5.21
N THR A 788 -35.99 -6.81 -4.14
CA THR A 788 -35.45 -6.67 -2.76
C THR A 788 -36.15 -7.67 -1.86
N ASP A 789 -35.40 -8.62 -1.32
CA ASP A 789 -35.95 -9.57 -0.35
C ASP A 789 -36.16 -8.88 0.99
N PRO A 790 -37.32 -9.06 1.65
CA PRO A 790 -37.60 -8.48 2.96
C PRO A 790 -36.70 -9.09 4.04
N GLY A 791 -36.33 -8.29 5.02
CA GLY A 791 -35.54 -8.70 6.17
C GLY A 791 -34.17 -8.03 6.27
N TRP A 792 -33.31 -8.57 7.10
CA TRP A 792 -31.97 -8.06 7.37
C TRP A 792 -30.96 -8.65 6.36
N SER A 793 -30.09 -7.78 5.83
CA SER A 793 -28.91 -8.13 5.04
C SER A 793 -27.76 -7.19 5.38
N GLY A 794 -26.53 -7.52 4.98
CA GLY A 794 -25.42 -6.60 5.19
C GLY A 794 -24.04 -7.22 5.16
N SER A 795 -23.09 -6.44 5.65
CA SER A 795 -21.67 -6.82 5.76
C SER A 795 -21.04 -6.25 7.01
N GLY A 796 -19.93 -6.83 7.45
CA GLY A 796 -19.15 -6.31 8.57
C GLY A 796 -17.87 -7.09 8.83
N SER A 797 -16.98 -6.52 9.64
CA SER A 797 -15.78 -7.19 10.09
C SER A 797 -16.09 -8.31 11.11
N ASN A 798 -15.15 -9.24 11.24
CA ASN A 798 -15.21 -10.27 12.25
C ASN A 798 -14.19 -10.00 13.37
N LYS A 799 -14.66 -9.48 14.51
CA LYS A 799 -13.80 -9.14 15.64
C LYS A 799 -13.20 -10.36 16.34
N ASP A 800 -13.75 -11.57 16.10
CA ASP A 800 -13.28 -12.82 16.71
C ASP A 800 -12.28 -13.62 15.85
N LEU A 801 -11.70 -13.00 14.84
CA LEU A 801 -10.68 -13.66 14.03
C LEU A 801 -9.44 -14.02 14.87
N LYS A 802 -8.95 -15.23 14.66
CA LYS A 802 -7.71 -15.72 15.26
C LYS A 802 -6.50 -15.19 14.47
N PRO A 803 -5.35 -14.97 15.11
CA PRO A 803 -4.13 -14.64 14.41
C PRO A 803 -3.72 -15.75 13.43
N PHE A 804 -2.99 -15.38 12.38
CA PHE A 804 -2.26 -16.33 11.55
C PHE A 804 -1.24 -17.06 12.41
N GLU A 805 -1.10 -18.36 12.21
CA GLU A 805 -0.12 -19.20 12.89
C GLU A 805 0.62 -20.04 11.86
N ALA A 806 1.93 -20.17 11.97
CA ALA A 806 2.69 -21.01 11.07
C ALA A 806 3.75 -21.84 11.78
N TRP A 807 3.90 -23.11 11.35
CA TRP A 807 5.13 -23.86 11.54
C TRP A 807 6.02 -23.64 10.32
N GLN A 808 7.28 -23.38 10.56
CA GLN A 808 8.28 -23.21 9.51
C GLN A 808 9.49 -24.11 9.70
N TYR A 809 10.01 -24.58 8.57
CA TYR A 809 11.11 -25.51 8.48
C TYR A 809 12.07 -24.99 7.41
N ASP A 810 13.33 -24.87 7.76
CA ASP A 810 14.36 -24.32 6.91
C ASP A 810 15.61 -25.20 6.95
N VAL A 811 16.22 -25.42 5.78
CA VAL A 811 17.52 -26.06 5.64
C VAL A 811 18.31 -25.33 4.57
N GLY A 812 19.60 -25.03 4.84
CA GLY A 812 20.47 -24.35 3.91
C GLY A 812 21.90 -24.89 3.94
N LEU A 813 22.55 -24.88 2.79
CA LEU A 813 23.96 -25.24 2.65
C LEU A 813 24.68 -24.05 2.01
N GLU A 814 25.76 -23.57 2.67
CA GLU A 814 26.51 -22.38 2.29
C GLU A 814 27.99 -22.71 2.16
N TRP A 815 28.59 -22.40 1.00
CA TRP A 815 30.01 -22.60 0.74
C TRP A 815 30.70 -21.24 0.61
N TYR A 816 31.51 -20.91 1.63
CA TYR A 816 32.32 -19.71 1.73
C TYR A 816 33.72 -19.97 1.20
N PHE A 817 33.92 -19.97 -0.10
CA PHE A 817 35.14 -20.43 -0.75
C PHE A 817 36.29 -19.40 -0.79
N HIS A 818 35.94 -18.08 -0.65
CA HIS A 818 36.88 -16.96 -0.62
C HIS A 818 36.33 -15.81 0.25
N PRO A 819 37.16 -14.90 0.84
CA PRO A 819 36.66 -13.70 1.51
C PRO A 819 35.75 -12.90 0.63
N GLY A 820 34.54 -12.54 1.10
CA GLY A 820 33.53 -11.84 0.30
C GLY A 820 32.79 -12.71 -0.71
N SER A 821 32.94 -14.03 -0.67
CA SER A 821 32.38 -14.96 -1.66
C SER A 821 31.61 -16.10 -1.02
N VAL A 822 30.44 -16.39 -1.56
CA VAL A 822 29.57 -17.47 -1.11
C VAL A 822 28.74 -18.03 -2.27
N VAL A 823 28.52 -19.33 -2.24
CA VAL A 823 27.46 -19.99 -2.99
C VAL A 823 26.58 -20.74 -1.99
N GLY A 824 25.26 -20.59 -2.11
CA GLY A 824 24.36 -21.24 -1.18
C GLY A 824 23.06 -21.69 -1.81
N VAL A 825 22.46 -22.70 -1.18
CA VAL A 825 21.13 -23.20 -1.45
C VAL A 825 20.33 -23.26 -0.16
N GLY A 826 19.10 -22.77 -0.19
CA GLY A 826 18.16 -22.86 0.91
C GLY A 826 16.86 -23.53 0.46
N LEU A 827 16.33 -24.39 1.31
CA LEU A 827 14.99 -24.97 1.19
C LEU A 827 14.15 -24.48 2.35
N PHE A 828 12.92 -24.08 2.07
CA PHE A 828 12.00 -23.63 3.12
C PHE A 828 10.59 -24.18 2.92
N ARG A 829 9.89 -24.36 4.03
CA ARG A 829 8.47 -24.68 4.08
C ARG A 829 7.81 -23.98 5.25
N LYS A 830 6.65 -23.35 5.00
CA LYS A 830 5.80 -22.71 6.00
C LYS A 830 4.38 -23.25 5.85
N ASP A 831 3.90 -23.92 6.89
CA ASP A 831 2.54 -24.44 6.98
C ASP A 831 1.72 -23.41 7.79
N VAL A 832 0.95 -22.56 7.09
CA VAL A 832 0.23 -21.42 7.68
C VAL A 832 -1.24 -21.78 7.92
N LYS A 833 -1.74 -21.50 9.11
CA LYS A 833 -3.13 -21.69 9.52
C LYS A 833 -3.87 -20.38 9.67
N ASN A 834 -5.18 -20.45 9.73
CA ASN A 834 -6.07 -19.32 10.01
C ASN A 834 -6.01 -18.22 8.92
N PHE A 835 -5.80 -18.58 7.65
CA PHE A 835 -5.95 -17.59 6.58
C PHE A 835 -7.32 -16.93 6.65
N ILE A 836 -7.35 -15.61 6.42
CA ILE A 836 -8.59 -14.86 6.39
C ILE A 836 -9.18 -14.99 4.99
N VAL A 837 -10.42 -15.39 4.92
CA VAL A 837 -11.17 -15.54 3.68
C VAL A 837 -12.51 -14.81 3.79
N PRO A 838 -12.98 -14.12 2.74
CA PRO A 838 -14.32 -13.58 2.72
C PRO A 838 -15.34 -14.74 2.67
N VAL A 839 -16.40 -14.61 3.45
CA VAL A 839 -17.51 -15.56 3.49
C VAL A 839 -18.83 -14.80 3.49
N THR A 840 -19.83 -15.38 2.84
CA THR A 840 -21.22 -14.89 2.89
C THR A 840 -22.09 -16.00 3.45
N ARG A 841 -22.79 -15.71 4.55
CA ARG A 841 -23.65 -16.69 5.24
C ARG A 841 -24.70 -15.99 6.07
N ASP A 842 -25.76 -16.69 6.40
CA ASP A 842 -26.72 -16.22 7.41
C ASP A 842 -26.03 -16.18 8.77
N GLN A 843 -26.20 -15.08 9.48
CA GLN A 843 -25.57 -14.86 10.77
C GLN A 843 -26.55 -14.23 11.77
N GLN A 844 -26.53 -14.72 13.01
CA GLN A 844 -27.26 -14.09 14.12
C GLN A 844 -26.45 -12.90 14.62
N LEU A 845 -27.05 -11.71 14.60
CA LEU A 845 -26.48 -10.49 15.15
C LEU A 845 -27.44 -9.86 16.16
N THR A 846 -26.89 -9.17 17.13
CA THR A 846 -27.69 -8.36 18.07
C THR A 846 -27.73 -6.93 17.56
N ILE A 847 -28.92 -6.44 17.21
CA ILE A 847 -29.17 -5.10 16.67
C ILE A 847 -30.25 -4.44 17.53
N GLY A 848 -29.96 -3.28 18.13
CA GLY A 848 -30.91 -2.60 19.03
C GLY A 848 -31.31 -3.45 20.22
N GLY A 849 -30.44 -4.34 20.71
CA GLY A 849 -30.72 -5.28 21.81
C GLY A 849 -31.50 -6.54 21.41
N ASN A 850 -31.92 -6.69 20.17
CA ASN A 850 -32.64 -7.86 19.66
C ASN A 850 -31.73 -8.75 18.80
N THR A 851 -31.82 -10.07 19.00
CA THR A 851 -31.10 -11.02 18.14
C THR A 851 -31.88 -11.26 16.86
N VAL A 852 -31.29 -10.93 15.73
CA VAL A 852 -31.91 -11.05 14.41
C VAL A 852 -31.06 -11.90 13.49
N THR A 853 -31.71 -12.56 12.52
CA THR A 853 -31.00 -13.26 11.44
C THR A 853 -30.72 -12.30 10.30
N VAL A 854 -29.44 -12.02 10.06
CA VAL A 854 -28.97 -11.25 8.88
C VAL A 854 -28.65 -12.23 7.78
N ARG A 855 -29.40 -12.19 6.68
CA ARG A 855 -29.23 -13.08 5.54
C ARG A 855 -28.07 -12.62 4.66
N ASN A 856 -27.40 -13.59 4.07
CA ASN A 856 -26.28 -13.31 3.16
C ASN A 856 -25.27 -12.32 3.73
N PHE A 857 -25.00 -12.40 5.03
CA PHE A 857 -24.06 -11.49 5.70
C PHE A 857 -22.64 -11.76 5.20
N SER A 858 -22.05 -10.74 4.56
CA SER A 858 -20.68 -10.78 4.06
C SER A 858 -19.71 -10.37 5.16
N THR A 859 -18.81 -11.28 5.52
CA THR A 859 -17.80 -11.04 6.56
C THR A 859 -16.51 -11.79 6.26
N SER A 860 -15.51 -11.64 7.11
CA SER A 860 -14.27 -12.43 7.07
C SER A 860 -14.33 -13.60 8.06
N ALA A 861 -13.74 -14.72 7.72
CA ALA A 861 -13.59 -15.87 8.59
C ALA A 861 -12.18 -16.45 8.53
N ASN A 862 -11.75 -17.14 9.63
CA ASN A 862 -10.55 -17.96 9.57
C ASN A 862 -10.81 -19.16 8.67
N GLY A 863 -10.25 -19.14 7.49
CA GLY A 863 -10.35 -20.20 6.49
C GLY A 863 -9.34 -21.32 6.72
N ARG A 864 -9.08 -22.07 5.67
CA ARG A 864 -8.22 -23.23 5.68
C ARG A 864 -6.73 -22.89 5.64
N ASN A 865 -5.93 -23.95 5.87
CA ASN A 865 -4.47 -23.85 5.91
C ASN A 865 -3.89 -23.60 4.51
N GLY A 866 -2.83 -22.81 4.44
CA GLY A 866 -2.03 -22.61 3.24
C GLY A 866 -0.60 -23.07 3.45
N VAL A 867 0.11 -23.32 2.35
CA VAL A 867 1.51 -23.72 2.36
C VAL A 867 2.30 -22.77 1.48
N SER A 868 3.44 -22.30 1.99
CA SER A 868 4.49 -21.67 1.19
C SER A 868 5.75 -22.50 1.31
N LYS A 869 6.30 -22.98 0.18
CA LYS A 869 7.53 -23.79 0.13
C LYS A 869 8.35 -23.40 -1.09
N GLY A 870 9.66 -23.57 -1.01
CA GLY A 870 10.48 -23.18 -2.14
C GLY A 870 11.96 -23.46 -1.97
N ILE A 871 12.71 -23.04 -3.00
CA ILE A 871 14.15 -23.10 -3.07
C ILE A 871 14.72 -21.71 -3.32
N GLU A 872 15.76 -21.36 -2.60
CA GLU A 872 16.55 -20.14 -2.75
C GLU A 872 17.97 -20.52 -3.16
N LEU A 873 18.43 -20.04 -4.30
CA LEU A 873 19.80 -20.18 -4.79
C LEU A 873 20.45 -18.81 -4.76
N TYR A 874 21.67 -18.71 -4.31
CA TYR A 874 22.41 -17.45 -4.34
C TYR A 874 23.90 -17.68 -4.51
N ALA A 875 24.54 -16.74 -5.19
CA ALA A 875 25.96 -16.73 -5.42
C ALA A 875 26.48 -15.28 -5.34
N GLN A 876 27.60 -15.10 -4.70
CA GLN A 876 28.31 -13.84 -4.64
C GLN A 876 29.81 -14.11 -4.73
N HIS A 877 30.50 -13.32 -5.53
CA HIS A 877 31.95 -13.42 -5.66
C HIS A 877 32.56 -12.05 -5.95
N THR A 878 33.69 -11.79 -5.33
CA THR A 878 34.47 -10.58 -5.53
C THR A 878 35.89 -10.93 -5.89
N LEU A 879 36.34 -10.50 -7.05
CA LEU A 879 37.69 -10.69 -7.56
C LEU A 879 38.65 -9.61 -6.98
N ASP A 880 39.93 -9.94 -6.82
CA ASP A 880 40.89 -9.05 -6.19
C ASP A 880 41.10 -7.72 -6.94
N PHE A 881 40.94 -7.72 -8.26
CA PHE A 881 41.07 -6.51 -9.09
C PHE A 881 39.84 -5.60 -9.11
N GLY A 882 38.79 -5.92 -8.30
CA GLY A 882 37.65 -5.02 -8.09
C GLY A 882 36.37 -5.41 -8.81
N LEU A 883 36.37 -6.35 -9.74
CA LEU A 883 35.16 -6.88 -10.35
C LEU A 883 34.46 -7.84 -9.40
N GLY A 884 33.13 -7.75 -9.33
CA GLY A 884 32.34 -8.68 -8.55
C GLY A 884 30.94 -8.87 -9.09
N PHE A 885 30.26 -9.92 -8.62
CA PHE A 885 28.88 -10.20 -8.95
C PHE A 885 28.10 -10.75 -7.76
N GLN A 886 26.82 -10.50 -7.76
CA GLN A 886 25.83 -11.08 -6.86
C GLN A 886 24.66 -11.59 -7.71
N ALA A 887 24.18 -12.78 -7.46
CA ALA A 887 23.00 -13.32 -8.11
C ALA A 887 22.19 -14.14 -7.13
N ASN A 888 20.87 -14.08 -7.22
CA ASN A 888 20.00 -15.00 -6.52
C ASN A 888 18.78 -15.36 -7.37
N PHE A 889 18.30 -16.57 -7.15
CA PHE A 889 17.08 -17.08 -7.75
C PHE A 889 16.23 -17.73 -6.68
N THR A 890 14.94 -17.41 -6.66
CA THR A 890 13.96 -18.03 -5.77
C THR A 890 12.83 -18.64 -6.59
N TYR A 891 12.55 -19.89 -6.34
CA TYR A 891 11.32 -20.55 -6.76
C TYR A 891 10.43 -20.75 -5.55
N ASN A 892 9.19 -20.28 -5.62
CA ASN A 892 8.23 -20.30 -4.54
C ASN A 892 6.93 -20.95 -5.02
N ASP A 893 6.50 -22.01 -4.36
CA ASP A 893 5.24 -22.70 -4.60
C ASP A 893 4.31 -22.45 -3.41
N THR A 894 3.24 -21.72 -3.67
CA THR A 894 2.26 -21.34 -2.65
C THR A 894 0.88 -21.82 -3.02
N ASN A 895 0.22 -22.50 -2.10
CA ASN A 895 -1.14 -22.96 -2.28
C ASN A 895 -1.98 -22.59 -1.06
N MET A 896 -3.14 -21.99 -1.29
CA MET A 896 -4.22 -22.02 -0.31
C MET A 896 -4.94 -23.36 -0.43
N ALA A 897 -5.32 -23.95 0.69
CA ALA A 897 -6.25 -25.07 0.65
C ALA A 897 -7.58 -24.58 0.07
N ALA A 898 -8.23 -25.41 -0.74
CA ALA A 898 -9.50 -25.11 -1.35
C ALA A 898 -10.53 -24.66 -0.30
N VAL A 899 -11.21 -23.56 -0.58
CA VAL A 899 -12.35 -23.13 0.21
C VAL A 899 -13.52 -24.06 -0.16
N ILE A 900 -14.12 -24.74 0.81
CA ILE A 900 -15.36 -25.47 0.60
C ILE A 900 -16.50 -24.55 1.02
N LEU A 901 -17.32 -24.11 0.09
CA LEU A 901 -18.62 -23.48 0.30
C LEU A 901 -19.69 -24.51 -0.08
N ASP A 902 -20.65 -24.76 0.81
CA ASP A 902 -21.76 -25.69 0.59
C ASP A 902 -21.35 -27.10 0.12
N GLY A 903 -20.24 -27.59 0.67
CA GLY A 903 -19.72 -28.93 0.35
C GLY A 903 -18.98 -29.07 -0.98
N LYS A 904 -18.86 -28.00 -1.77
CA LYS A 904 -18.09 -27.98 -3.03
C LYS A 904 -16.72 -27.33 -2.84
N GLU A 905 -15.68 -27.98 -3.36
CA GLU A 905 -14.34 -27.43 -3.41
C GLU A 905 -14.28 -26.30 -4.45
N ILE A 906 -14.04 -25.06 -3.98
CA ILE A 906 -13.72 -23.95 -4.84
C ILE A 906 -12.23 -24.03 -5.20
N ALA A 907 -11.87 -23.66 -6.42
CA ALA A 907 -10.51 -23.79 -6.96
C ALA A 907 -9.43 -23.29 -6.00
N ARG A 908 -8.30 -24.00 -5.93
CA ARG A 908 -7.12 -23.61 -5.17
C ARG A 908 -6.48 -22.38 -5.80
N SER A 909 -6.31 -21.31 -5.03
CA SER A 909 -5.64 -20.09 -5.47
C SER A 909 -4.26 -19.97 -4.79
N PRO A 910 -3.23 -19.47 -5.49
CA PRO A 910 -1.99 -19.05 -4.85
C PRO A 910 -2.25 -17.96 -3.81
N LEU A 911 -1.35 -17.85 -2.83
CA LEU A 911 -1.44 -16.76 -1.83
C LEU A 911 -1.28 -15.40 -2.51
N VAL A 912 -2.12 -14.44 -2.12
CA VAL A 912 -2.00 -13.05 -2.57
C VAL A 912 -0.63 -12.50 -2.17
N GLY A 913 0.03 -11.80 -3.07
CA GLY A 913 1.40 -11.29 -2.88
C GLY A 913 2.51 -12.30 -3.22
N SER A 914 2.15 -13.51 -3.71
CA SER A 914 3.10 -14.58 -4.02
C SER A 914 3.53 -14.54 -5.48
N ALA A 915 4.84 -14.35 -5.71
CA ALA A 915 5.46 -14.56 -7.02
C ALA A 915 6.11 -15.95 -7.09
N LYS A 916 5.85 -16.68 -8.18
CA LYS A 916 6.37 -18.05 -8.35
C LYS A 916 7.88 -18.08 -8.56
N THR A 917 8.42 -17.09 -9.26
CA THR A 917 9.87 -17.01 -9.54
C THR A 917 10.37 -15.59 -9.29
N GLN A 918 11.61 -15.50 -8.83
CA GLN A 918 12.33 -14.24 -8.68
C GLN A 918 13.79 -14.46 -9.06
N LEU A 919 14.36 -13.49 -9.79
CA LEU A 919 15.77 -13.49 -10.17
C LEU A 919 16.32 -12.08 -9.97
N ASN A 920 17.42 -11.97 -9.24
CA ASN A 920 18.19 -10.74 -9.13
C ASN A 920 19.63 -11.04 -9.51
N ALA A 921 20.23 -10.16 -10.31
CA ALA A 921 21.63 -10.27 -10.70
C ALA A 921 22.26 -8.87 -10.72
N THR A 922 23.41 -8.75 -10.12
CA THR A 922 24.18 -7.50 -10.05
C THR A 922 25.61 -7.78 -10.42
N VAL A 923 26.17 -6.97 -11.31
CA VAL A 923 27.60 -6.93 -11.61
C VAL A 923 28.13 -5.57 -11.21
N PHE A 924 29.27 -5.53 -10.58
CA PHE A 924 29.91 -4.28 -10.17
C PHE A 924 31.42 -4.32 -10.37
N TYR A 925 31.98 -3.13 -10.55
CA TYR A 925 33.41 -2.90 -10.54
C TYR A 925 33.72 -1.77 -9.56
N GLU A 926 34.67 -2.00 -8.65
CA GLU A 926 35.13 -1.01 -7.68
C GLU A 926 36.64 -0.89 -7.69
N SER A 927 37.13 0.33 -7.81
CA SER A 927 38.50 0.74 -7.60
C SER A 927 38.54 1.92 -6.62
N ASP A 928 39.70 2.40 -6.25
CA ASP A 928 39.87 3.56 -5.33
C ASP A 928 39.12 4.82 -5.84
N LYS A 929 39.08 5.01 -7.16
CA LYS A 929 38.48 6.19 -7.78
C LYS A 929 37.11 5.97 -8.40
N PHE A 930 36.76 4.75 -8.76
CA PHE A 930 35.61 4.51 -9.60
C PHE A 930 34.79 3.31 -9.11
N LEU A 931 33.47 3.47 -9.05
CA LEU A 931 32.52 2.42 -8.80
C LEU A 931 31.48 2.46 -9.93
N ALA A 932 31.23 1.31 -10.56
CA ALA A 932 30.13 1.10 -11.47
C ALA A 932 29.35 -0.14 -11.09
N ARG A 933 28.01 -0.10 -11.21
CA ARG A 933 27.12 -1.24 -10.93
C ARG A 933 25.98 -1.28 -11.93
N ALA A 934 25.67 -2.47 -12.41
CA ALA A 934 24.48 -2.77 -13.17
C ALA A 934 23.70 -3.86 -12.45
N SER A 935 22.41 -3.63 -12.24
CA SER A 935 21.53 -4.57 -11.57
C SER A 935 20.34 -4.93 -12.45
N TYR A 936 20.01 -6.20 -12.55
CA TYR A 936 18.84 -6.76 -13.22
C TYR A 936 17.95 -7.45 -12.18
N ASN A 937 16.71 -7.03 -12.08
CA ASN A 937 15.71 -7.59 -11.18
C ASN A 937 14.53 -8.11 -11.99
N ARG A 938 14.16 -9.37 -11.81
CA ARG A 938 12.99 -9.95 -12.46
C ARG A 938 12.11 -10.65 -11.45
N ARG A 939 10.84 -10.29 -11.43
CA ARG A 939 9.77 -10.97 -10.70
C ARG A 939 8.89 -11.70 -11.72
N GLY A 940 8.58 -12.96 -11.46
CA GLY A 940 7.57 -13.70 -12.21
C GLY A 940 6.16 -13.19 -11.97
N GLU A 941 5.18 -13.90 -12.50
CA GLU A 941 3.77 -13.60 -12.28
C GLU A 941 3.43 -13.62 -10.78
N LEU A 942 2.63 -12.65 -10.34
CA LEU A 942 2.22 -12.42 -8.96
C LEU A 942 0.70 -12.37 -8.84
N VAL A 943 0.12 -13.09 -7.90
CA VAL A 943 -1.29 -12.90 -7.54
C VAL A 943 -1.43 -11.64 -6.70
N GLY A 944 -2.03 -10.59 -7.27
CA GLY A 944 -2.17 -9.27 -6.65
C GLY A 944 -3.37 -9.12 -5.73
N GLY A 945 -4.43 -9.91 -5.95
CA GLY A 945 -5.69 -9.81 -5.21
C GLY A 945 -6.81 -10.61 -5.85
N LEU A 946 -8.02 -10.37 -5.36
CA LEU A 946 -9.27 -10.90 -5.90
C LEU A 946 -10.19 -9.74 -6.28
N HIS A 947 -10.86 -9.84 -7.41
CA HIS A 947 -11.93 -8.95 -7.84
C HIS A 947 -13.11 -9.76 -8.36
N ASN A 948 -14.28 -9.60 -7.75
CA ASN A 948 -15.50 -10.35 -8.08
C ASN A 948 -15.29 -11.87 -8.18
N GLY A 949 -14.48 -12.45 -7.28
CA GLY A 949 -14.15 -13.86 -7.27
C GLY A 949 -13.02 -14.28 -8.23
N LEU A 950 -12.55 -13.38 -9.11
CA LEU A 950 -11.41 -13.57 -10.01
C LEU A 950 -10.09 -13.16 -9.38
N SER A 951 -9.05 -13.94 -9.59
CA SER A 951 -7.69 -13.53 -9.22
C SER A 951 -7.16 -12.49 -10.20
N ILE A 952 -6.57 -11.42 -9.66
CA ILE A 952 -5.78 -10.45 -10.40
C ILE A 952 -4.35 -10.99 -10.48
N TYR A 953 -3.84 -11.16 -11.70
CA TYR A 953 -2.47 -11.59 -11.95
C TYR A 953 -1.64 -10.40 -12.46
N SER A 954 -0.66 -9.95 -11.65
CA SER A 954 0.37 -9.04 -12.14
C SER A 954 1.36 -9.83 -12.98
N GLU A 955 1.55 -9.41 -14.22
CA GLU A 955 2.47 -10.07 -15.17
C GLU A 955 3.92 -10.01 -14.71
N PRO A 956 4.82 -10.84 -15.28
CA PRO A 956 6.24 -10.74 -14.99
C PRO A 956 6.74 -9.31 -15.21
N TYR A 957 7.53 -8.82 -14.26
CA TYR A 957 8.13 -7.49 -14.28
C TYR A 957 9.65 -7.61 -14.21
N GLN A 958 10.35 -6.83 -15.01
CA GLN A 958 11.81 -6.82 -15.05
C GLN A 958 12.33 -5.38 -15.09
N GLN A 959 13.43 -5.13 -14.39
CA GLN A 959 14.01 -3.80 -14.26
C GLN A 959 15.52 -3.87 -14.36
N VAL A 960 16.10 -2.95 -15.12
CA VAL A 960 17.54 -2.73 -15.19
C VAL A 960 17.86 -1.38 -14.55
N ASP A 961 18.81 -1.37 -13.62
CA ASP A 961 19.28 -0.18 -12.94
C ASP A 961 20.79 -0.03 -13.12
N LEU A 962 21.26 1.21 -13.34
CA LEU A 962 22.67 1.53 -13.46
C LEU A 962 23.07 2.54 -12.39
N ASN A 963 24.29 2.38 -11.87
CA ASN A 963 24.88 3.33 -10.95
C ASN A 963 26.37 3.51 -11.24
N VAL A 964 26.84 4.74 -11.14
CA VAL A 964 28.25 5.12 -11.26
C VAL A 964 28.59 6.12 -10.18
N ALA A 965 29.75 5.95 -9.54
CA ALA A 965 30.31 6.93 -8.62
C ALA A 965 31.80 7.14 -8.90
N TYR A 966 32.24 8.38 -8.78
CA TYR A 966 33.62 8.77 -8.99
C TYR A 966 34.13 9.57 -7.77
N ASN A 967 35.20 9.08 -7.13
CA ASN A 967 35.88 9.74 -6.04
C ASN A 967 36.89 10.77 -6.59
N ILE A 968 36.48 12.06 -6.62
CA ILE A 968 37.39 13.16 -7.00
C ILE A 968 38.53 13.24 -6.00
N THR A 969 38.20 13.20 -4.72
CA THR A 969 39.11 13.04 -3.57
C THR A 969 38.55 11.98 -2.62
N LYS A 970 39.24 11.66 -1.55
CA LYS A 970 38.74 10.79 -0.47
C LYS A 970 37.45 11.35 0.15
N GLN A 971 37.29 12.68 0.13
CA GLN A 971 36.19 13.41 0.74
C GLN A 971 35.05 13.70 -0.26
N LEU A 972 35.37 13.97 -1.54
CA LEU A 972 34.43 14.46 -2.54
C LEU A 972 34.10 13.39 -3.56
N VAL A 973 32.81 12.99 -3.63
CA VAL A 973 32.29 11.94 -4.50
C VAL A 973 31.22 12.51 -5.42
N LEU A 974 31.33 12.24 -6.72
CA LEU A 974 30.25 12.42 -7.71
C LEU A 974 29.51 11.11 -7.88
N SER A 975 28.18 11.16 -8.02
CA SER A 975 27.37 9.98 -8.31
C SER A 975 26.32 10.26 -9.37
N ALA A 976 26.02 9.25 -10.18
CA ALA A 976 24.91 9.25 -11.12
C ALA A 976 24.24 7.88 -11.12
N SER A 977 22.92 7.87 -11.26
CA SER A 977 22.14 6.63 -11.26
C SER A 977 20.93 6.72 -12.18
N VAL A 978 20.55 5.60 -12.76
CA VAL A 978 19.33 5.48 -13.55
C VAL A 978 18.55 4.27 -13.07
N LEU A 979 17.31 4.48 -12.65
CA LEU A 979 16.35 3.42 -12.34
C LEU A 979 15.43 3.17 -13.53
N ASN A 980 15.06 1.91 -13.70
CA ASN A 980 14.19 1.45 -14.79
C ASN A 980 14.68 1.89 -16.17
N LEU A 981 15.95 1.63 -16.49
CA LEU A 981 16.58 2.01 -17.76
C LEU A 981 15.78 1.55 -18.99
N THR A 982 15.15 0.37 -18.89
CA THR A 982 14.38 -0.28 -19.96
C THR A 982 12.96 0.25 -20.10
N LYS A 983 12.50 1.13 -19.23
CA LYS A 983 11.13 1.67 -19.22
C LYS A 983 10.05 0.58 -19.10
N GLU A 984 10.29 -0.39 -18.25
CA GLU A 984 9.36 -1.50 -18.04
C GLU A 984 8.01 -1.03 -17.49
N GLU A 985 6.94 -1.62 -17.99
CA GLU A 985 5.55 -1.38 -17.58
C GLU A 985 5.09 -2.43 -16.57
N GLN A 986 4.15 -2.06 -15.70
CA GLN A 986 3.51 -2.99 -14.77
C GLN A 986 2.12 -3.35 -15.28
N ARG A 987 1.98 -4.54 -15.84
CA ARG A 987 0.74 -5.04 -16.42
C ARG A 987 0.10 -6.09 -15.52
N ALA A 988 -1.23 -6.06 -15.42
CA ALA A 988 -2.03 -7.06 -14.72
C ALA A 988 -3.26 -7.44 -15.53
N HIS A 989 -3.74 -8.68 -15.35
CA HIS A 989 -4.93 -9.21 -16.01
C HIS A 989 -5.83 -9.96 -15.02
N LEU A 990 -7.10 -10.13 -15.37
CA LEU A 990 -8.09 -10.89 -14.60
C LEU A 990 -8.21 -12.32 -15.09
N GLY A 991 -8.12 -13.28 -14.16
CA GLY A 991 -8.23 -14.72 -14.46
C GLY A 991 -6.92 -15.32 -14.98
N LYS A 992 -6.75 -16.62 -14.79
CA LYS A 992 -5.53 -17.36 -15.13
C LYS A 992 -5.50 -17.83 -16.59
N ASP A 993 -6.64 -17.92 -17.21
CA ASP A 993 -6.88 -18.54 -18.51
C ASP A 993 -6.40 -17.66 -19.68
N THR A 994 -6.36 -16.34 -19.49
CA THR A 994 -5.99 -15.39 -20.54
C THR A 994 -5.41 -14.10 -20.00
N LYS A 995 -4.44 -13.54 -20.75
CA LYS A 995 -3.89 -12.20 -20.53
C LYS A 995 -4.67 -11.09 -21.24
N ALA A 996 -5.64 -11.46 -22.07
CA ALA A 996 -6.41 -10.49 -22.85
C ALA A 996 -7.40 -9.69 -21.99
N ARG A 997 -7.83 -10.23 -20.84
CA ARG A 997 -8.63 -9.46 -19.87
C ARG A 997 -7.76 -8.52 -19.06
N LEU A 998 -7.32 -7.44 -19.69
CA LEU A 998 -6.53 -6.41 -19.01
C LEU A 998 -7.23 -5.95 -17.72
N TRP A 999 -6.49 -5.89 -16.62
CA TRP A 999 -6.90 -5.23 -15.38
C TRP A 999 -6.28 -3.84 -15.29
N THR A 1000 -4.96 -3.77 -15.32
CA THR A 1000 -4.21 -2.50 -15.33
C THR A 1000 -2.95 -2.62 -16.17
N ASN A 1001 -2.54 -1.50 -16.79
CA ASN A 1001 -1.21 -1.29 -17.33
C ASN A 1001 -0.70 0.04 -16.79
N ASN A 1002 0.37 0.03 -16.00
CA ASN A 1002 0.92 1.20 -15.32
C ASN A 1002 2.35 1.46 -15.78
N TYR A 1003 2.65 2.72 -16.12
CA TYR A 1003 3.93 3.19 -16.60
C TYR A 1003 4.40 4.42 -15.81
N SER A 1004 5.60 4.34 -15.24
CA SER A 1004 6.20 5.41 -14.41
C SER A 1004 7.49 5.98 -14.99
N GLY A 1005 7.95 5.47 -16.17
CA GLY A 1005 9.15 5.94 -16.85
C GLY A 1005 10.46 5.61 -16.13
N ARG A 1006 11.50 6.37 -16.48
CA ARG A 1006 12.84 6.31 -15.88
C ARG A 1006 13.04 7.44 -14.88
N ILE A 1007 13.85 7.15 -13.88
CA ILE A 1007 14.28 8.15 -12.90
C ILE A 1007 15.79 8.21 -12.93
N VAL A 1008 16.32 9.43 -13.11
CA VAL A 1008 17.76 9.71 -13.15
C VAL A 1008 18.14 10.55 -11.94
N TYR A 1009 19.20 10.16 -11.26
CA TYR A 1009 19.77 10.89 -10.11
C TYR A 1009 21.18 11.35 -10.47
N GLY A 1010 21.53 12.54 -10.03
CA GLY A 1010 22.89 13.05 -10.12
C GLY A 1010 23.24 13.88 -8.90
N GLY A 1011 24.38 13.62 -8.25
CA GLY A 1011 24.68 14.27 -6.99
C GLY A 1011 26.15 14.33 -6.63
N VAL A 1012 26.39 15.12 -5.61
CA VAL A 1012 27.71 15.37 -4.99
C VAL A 1012 27.61 15.09 -3.51
N THR A 1013 28.54 14.31 -2.98
CA THR A 1013 28.68 14.03 -1.54
C THR A 1013 30.05 14.50 -1.07
N TYR A 1014 30.06 15.28 0.00
CA TYR A 1014 31.27 15.64 0.76
C TYR A 1014 31.27 14.94 2.11
N LYS A 1015 32.39 14.27 2.44
CA LYS A 1015 32.60 13.53 3.69
C LYS A 1015 33.73 14.17 4.48
N PHE A 1016 33.62 14.22 5.79
CA PHE A 1016 34.62 14.79 6.69
C PHE A 1016 34.70 14.02 8.00
#